data_86a12703ddbc84945f5ec8d49ebd9e63
#
_entry.id   86a12703ddbc84945f5ec8d49ebd9e63
#
_cell.length_a   1.000
_cell.length_b   1.000
_cell.length_c   1.000
_cell.angle_alpha   90.00
_cell.angle_beta   90.00
_cell.angle_gamma   90.00
#
_symmetry.space_group_name_H-M   'P 1'
#
loop_
_entity.id
_entity.type
_entity.pdbx_description
1 polymer ?
#
loop_
_entity_poly.entity_id
_entity_poly.type
_entity_poly.pdbx_seq_one_letter_code
_entity_poly.pdbx_strand_id
1 'polypeptide(L)'
;MTVVLIAIACGFIAVAYGIFTSMQVLRMSPGNARMVAIAEAIQEGAQAYLGRQYTAIAVVGVVMAVLVGLFLGVTQAVGFVLGAVLSGAAGYIGMNISVRANVRTAEAARVSLQSGLTTAFRAGAITGMLVAGLALLAIAIFFYYLVEVSGEEPNSRLVVDSLVSLAFGASLISIFARLGGGIFTKAADVGADLVGKVEAGIPEDDPRNPAVIADNVGDNVGDCAGMAADLFETYVVTVGATMVLIALLVAGTTEQLTALMSLPLIVGGVCILTSIAGTYMVRLGAKQSIMGALYKGFWTTAVLSIPAIYYVTAQTVGDMNAPLGSAREAAGPEAAANVGGDAIPAAFTGMDLFWCMMVGLAVTALLVWITEYYTGTNYRPVRSIAKASETGHGTNVIQGLAISLESTALPTLVICAGTIVSFQLAGLIGIAFAATSMLALAGMVVALDAYGPVTDNAGGIAEMSHMEDEVRTRTDALDAVGNTTKAVTKGYAIGSAALAALVLFGAYTTDLEHYATALGIGAGGIDFSLSNPYVVVGLLLGALLPYLFGAMGMTAVGRAAGNVVIDVREQFASNPGIMEGTSRPNYARTVDLVTKAAIREMIVPSLLPVLAPIAVFFGISWIAGREQGFAALGALLLGVIVSGLFVAISMTSGGGAWDNAKKYIEDGNHGGKGSEAHKAAVTGDTVGDPYKDTAGPAVNPMIKITNIVALLLLAALAAGGAAG
;
A
#
# COMPACT_ATOMS: atom_id res chain seq x y z
N MET A 1 0.96 27.56 13.00
CA MET A 1 1.08 27.59 11.51
C MET A 1 2.51 27.57 10.95
N THR A 2 3.52 28.18 11.58
CA THR A 2 4.93 28.09 11.10
C THR A 2 5.39 26.64 10.87
N VAL A 3 5.05 25.71 11.76
CA VAL A 3 5.38 24.29 11.67
C VAL A 3 4.78 23.66 10.39
N VAL A 4 3.54 24.00 10.04
CA VAL A 4 2.88 23.52 8.82
C VAL A 4 3.59 24.04 7.56
N LEU A 5 4.01 25.31 7.55
CA LEU A 5 4.78 25.88 6.44
C LEU A 5 6.13 25.17 6.25
N ILE A 6 6.80 24.79 7.34
CA ILE A 6 8.05 23.99 7.27
C ILE A 6 7.75 22.60 6.70
N ALA A 7 6.66 21.95 7.12
CA ALA A 7 6.25 20.67 6.55
C ALA A 7 5.95 20.77 5.04
N ILE A 8 5.26 21.84 4.61
CA ILE A 8 5.01 22.13 3.19
C ILE A 8 6.35 22.32 2.43
N ALA A 9 7.30 23.06 3.02
CA ALA A 9 8.63 23.22 2.41
C ALA A 9 9.36 21.88 2.25
N CYS A 10 9.30 20.97 3.26
CA CYS A 10 9.85 19.62 3.15
C CYS A 10 9.17 18.81 2.02
N GLY A 11 7.85 18.93 1.86
CA GLY A 11 7.12 18.29 0.76
C GLY A 11 7.60 18.78 -0.61
N PHE A 12 7.80 20.09 -0.78
CA PHE A 12 8.37 20.64 -2.02
C PHE A 12 9.81 20.21 -2.25
N ILE A 13 10.62 20.02 -1.21
CA ILE A 13 11.99 19.48 -1.33
C ILE A 13 11.92 18.03 -1.86
N ALA A 14 10.98 17.21 -1.39
CA ALA A 14 10.77 15.87 -1.92
C ALA A 14 10.43 15.87 -3.42
N VAL A 15 9.51 16.75 -3.84
CA VAL A 15 9.12 16.90 -5.25
C VAL A 15 10.30 17.40 -6.08
N ALA A 16 11.06 18.37 -5.59
CA ALA A 16 12.26 18.90 -6.27
C ALA A 16 13.33 17.80 -6.42
N TYR A 17 13.55 16.97 -5.38
CA TYR A 17 14.43 15.81 -5.46
C TYR A 17 13.95 14.82 -6.54
N GLY A 18 12.65 14.52 -6.56
CA GLY A 18 12.05 13.66 -7.58
C GLY A 18 12.29 14.18 -8.99
N ILE A 19 12.04 15.47 -9.25
CA ILE A 19 12.26 16.11 -10.55
C ILE A 19 13.76 16.07 -10.93
N PHE A 20 14.64 16.46 -10.02
CA PHE A 20 16.08 16.49 -10.28
C PHE A 20 16.63 15.08 -10.59
N THR A 21 16.25 14.08 -9.81
CA THR A 21 16.68 12.70 -10.00
C THR A 21 16.08 12.10 -11.28
N SER A 22 14.83 12.44 -11.63
CA SER A 22 14.22 12.06 -12.91
C SER A 22 15.02 12.60 -14.10
N MET A 23 15.43 13.86 -14.06
CA MET A 23 16.28 14.42 -15.12
C MET A 23 17.62 13.71 -15.24
N GLN A 24 18.21 13.27 -14.12
CA GLN A 24 19.45 12.48 -14.15
C GLN A 24 19.24 11.11 -14.79
N VAL A 25 18.21 10.37 -14.39
CA VAL A 25 17.91 9.03 -14.94
C VAL A 25 17.57 9.13 -16.43
N LEU A 26 16.71 10.06 -16.83
CA LEU A 26 16.29 10.20 -18.23
C LEU A 26 17.42 10.63 -19.19
N ARG A 27 18.48 11.25 -18.69
CA ARG A 27 19.67 11.61 -19.49
C ARG A 27 20.63 10.43 -19.72
N MET A 28 20.45 9.31 -19.00
CA MET A 28 21.30 8.13 -19.18
C MET A 28 20.99 7.44 -20.52
N SER A 29 21.98 6.71 -21.04
CA SER A 29 21.83 5.98 -22.30
C SER A 29 20.71 4.92 -22.20
N PRO A 30 19.81 4.84 -23.17
CA PRO A 30 18.82 3.76 -23.25
C PRO A 30 19.37 2.49 -23.94
N GLY A 31 20.68 2.44 -24.25
CA GLY A 31 21.30 1.29 -24.88
C GLY A 31 21.15 1.27 -26.42
N ASN A 32 21.12 0.06 -26.98
CA ASN A 32 21.09 -0.14 -28.43
C ASN A 32 19.66 -0.06 -29.01
N ALA A 33 19.53 -0.03 -30.34
CA ALA A 33 18.25 0.12 -31.03
C ALA A 33 17.24 -0.98 -30.69
N ARG A 34 17.69 -2.23 -30.42
CA ARG A 34 16.80 -3.33 -30.03
C ARG A 34 16.24 -3.13 -28.64
N MET A 35 17.05 -2.72 -27.67
CA MET A 35 16.61 -2.37 -26.31
C MET A 35 15.59 -1.23 -26.34
N VAL A 36 15.85 -0.19 -27.16
CA VAL A 36 14.94 0.94 -27.33
C VAL A 36 13.60 0.50 -27.90
N ALA A 37 13.59 -0.35 -28.92
CA ALA A 37 12.35 -0.84 -29.55
C ALA A 37 11.48 -1.67 -28.56
N ILE A 38 12.10 -2.49 -27.68
CA ILE A 38 11.41 -3.22 -26.63
C ILE A 38 10.85 -2.25 -25.59
N ALA A 39 11.67 -1.31 -25.13
CA ALA A 39 11.24 -0.31 -24.15
C ALA A 39 10.08 0.58 -24.67
N GLU A 40 10.08 0.92 -25.96
CA GLU A 40 8.98 1.67 -26.60
C GLU A 40 7.69 0.84 -26.61
N ALA A 41 7.76 -0.47 -26.90
CA ALA A 41 6.60 -1.35 -26.86
C ALA A 41 6.01 -1.45 -25.44
N ILE A 42 6.85 -1.59 -24.41
CA ILE A 42 6.43 -1.57 -23.00
C ILE A 42 5.80 -0.22 -22.64
N GLN A 43 6.40 0.90 -23.06
CA GLN A 43 5.87 2.25 -22.79
C GLN A 43 4.50 2.47 -23.46
N GLU A 44 4.33 2.04 -24.70
CA GLU A 44 3.06 2.15 -25.43
C GLU A 44 1.97 1.33 -24.73
N GLY A 45 2.27 0.09 -24.35
CA GLY A 45 1.34 -0.76 -23.60
C GLY A 45 0.94 -0.16 -22.26
N ALA A 46 1.91 0.34 -21.51
CA ALA A 46 1.70 0.99 -20.22
C ALA A 46 0.83 2.26 -20.33
N GLN A 47 1.06 3.10 -21.33
CA GLN A 47 0.24 4.28 -21.58
C GLN A 47 -1.19 3.92 -21.99
N ALA A 48 -1.37 2.89 -22.83
CA ALA A 48 -2.69 2.42 -23.24
C ALA A 48 -3.49 1.90 -22.04
N TYR A 49 -2.87 1.13 -21.15
CA TYR A 49 -3.51 0.67 -19.92
C TYR A 49 -3.90 1.84 -19.02
N LEU A 50 -2.96 2.73 -18.68
CA LEU A 50 -3.26 3.87 -17.82
C LEU A 50 -4.37 4.76 -18.37
N GLY A 51 -4.34 5.05 -19.67
CA GLY A 51 -5.38 5.87 -20.29
C GLY A 51 -6.78 5.30 -20.06
N ARG A 52 -6.95 3.98 -20.16
CA ARG A 52 -8.23 3.30 -19.91
C ARG A 52 -8.57 3.22 -18.43
N GLN A 53 -7.62 2.84 -17.59
CA GLN A 53 -7.85 2.71 -16.15
C GLN A 53 -8.21 4.06 -15.53
N TYR A 54 -7.43 5.10 -15.81
CA TYR A 54 -7.69 6.43 -15.26
C TYR A 54 -8.99 7.06 -15.80
N THR A 55 -9.41 6.72 -17.02
CA THR A 55 -10.73 7.13 -17.53
C THR A 55 -11.85 6.46 -16.72
N ALA A 56 -11.75 5.16 -16.46
CA ALA A 56 -12.74 4.44 -15.64
C ALA A 56 -12.79 4.99 -14.21
N ILE A 57 -11.62 5.20 -13.60
CA ILE A 57 -11.49 5.79 -12.25
C ILE A 57 -12.05 7.22 -12.23
N ALA A 58 -11.79 8.04 -13.23
CA ALA A 58 -12.28 9.41 -13.30
C ALA A 58 -13.82 9.49 -13.35
N VAL A 59 -14.47 8.57 -14.07
CA VAL A 59 -15.94 8.48 -14.10
C VAL A 59 -16.49 8.21 -12.70
N VAL A 60 -15.96 7.21 -12.00
CA VAL A 60 -16.37 6.90 -10.62
C VAL A 60 -16.04 8.06 -9.68
N GLY A 61 -14.85 8.65 -9.80
CA GLY A 61 -14.39 9.77 -8.99
C GLY A 61 -15.28 11.01 -9.13
N VAL A 62 -15.71 11.36 -10.35
CA VAL A 62 -16.65 12.48 -10.58
C VAL A 62 -18.00 12.21 -9.90
N VAL A 63 -18.54 11.00 -10.05
CA VAL A 63 -19.81 10.64 -9.40
C VAL A 63 -19.69 10.77 -7.87
N MET A 64 -18.59 10.23 -7.29
CA MET A 64 -18.37 10.33 -5.85
C MET A 64 -18.12 11.75 -5.38
N ALA A 65 -17.40 12.59 -6.15
CA ALA A 65 -17.20 14.01 -5.83
C ALA A 65 -18.53 14.77 -5.77
N VAL A 66 -19.44 14.50 -6.71
CA VAL A 66 -20.80 15.09 -6.70
C VAL A 66 -21.58 14.63 -5.48
N LEU A 67 -21.53 13.34 -5.14
CA LEU A 67 -22.22 12.79 -3.94
C LEU A 67 -21.66 13.41 -2.65
N VAL A 68 -20.35 13.48 -2.50
CA VAL A 68 -19.70 14.15 -1.35
C VAL A 68 -20.13 15.63 -1.29
N GLY A 69 -20.14 16.33 -2.42
CA GLY A 69 -20.56 17.73 -2.48
C GLY A 69 -22.02 17.96 -2.10
N LEU A 70 -22.91 17.04 -2.45
CA LEU A 70 -24.34 17.12 -2.14
C LEU A 70 -24.66 16.78 -0.68
N PHE A 71 -23.98 15.77 -0.11
CA PHE A 71 -24.29 15.28 1.23
C PHE A 71 -23.45 15.89 2.33
N LEU A 72 -22.20 16.29 2.04
CA LEU A 72 -21.26 16.78 3.06
C LEU A 72 -20.87 18.25 2.83
N GLY A 73 -20.88 18.73 1.59
CA GLY A 73 -20.57 20.11 1.24
C GLY A 73 -19.42 20.27 0.25
N VAL A 74 -19.29 21.50 -0.26
CA VAL A 74 -18.32 21.82 -1.33
C VAL A 74 -16.88 21.69 -0.87
N THR A 75 -16.56 22.10 0.35
CA THR A 75 -15.20 22.03 0.89
C THR A 75 -14.72 20.57 1.02
N GLN A 76 -15.60 19.67 1.46
CA GLN A 76 -15.35 18.23 1.53
C GLN A 76 -15.17 17.64 0.12
N ALA A 77 -15.97 18.08 -0.86
CA ALA A 77 -15.78 17.65 -2.25
C ALA A 77 -14.42 18.10 -2.82
N VAL A 78 -13.97 19.31 -2.49
CA VAL A 78 -12.61 19.79 -2.86
C VAL A 78 -11.53 18.92 -2.23
N GLY A 79 -11.66 18.59 -0.95
CA GLY A 79 -10.76 17.66 -0.25
C GLY A 79 -10.71 16.29 -0.95
N PHE A 80 -11.86 15.71 -1.26
CA PHE A 80 -11.96 14.46 -2.01
C PHE A 80 -11.22 14.51 -3.35
N VAL A 81 -11.49 15.54 -4.16
CA VAL A 81 -10.85 15.71 -5.48
C VAL A 81 -9.35 15.89 -5.33
N LEU A 82 -8.89 16.66 -4.34
CA LEU A 82 -7.46 16.85 -4.07
C LEU A 82 -6.76 15.52 -3.74
N GLY A 83 -7.34 14.72 -2.85
CA GLY A 83 -6.82 13.40 -2.51
C GLY A 83 -6.78 12.46 -3.72
N ALA A 84 -7.86 12.42 -4.49
CA ALA A 84 -7.96 11.59 -5.69
C ALA A 84 -6.93 11.98 -6.77
N VAL A 85 -6.82 13.26 -7.09
CA VAL A 85 -5.92 13.76 -8.14
C VAL A 85 -4.46 13.53 -7.76
N LEU A 86 -4.05 13.81 -6.52
CA LEU A 86 -2.66 13.65 -6.10
C LEU A 86 -2.27 12.18 -5.93
N SER A 87 -3.18 11.31 -5.49
CA SER A 87 -2.98 9.86 -5.48
C SER A 87 -2.76 9.33 -6.90
N GLY A 88 -3.63 9.72 -7.83
CA GLY A 88 -3.49 9.37 -9.24
C GLY A 88 -2.20 9.90 -9.85
N ALA A 89 -1.83 11.15 -9.55
CA ALA A 89 -0.59 11.75 -10.05
C ALA A 89 0.66 11.02 -9.55
N ALA A 90 0.69 10.61 -8.28
CA ALA A 90 1.81 9.85 -7.71
C ALA A 90 2.02 8.52 -8.46
N GLY A 91 0.95 7.76 -8.70
CA GLY A 91 0.99 6.51 -9.47
C GLY A 91 1.38 6.74 -10.93
N TYR A 92 0.77 7.72 -11.60
CA TYR A 92 1.05 8.03 -13.00
C TYR A 92 2.51 8.45 -13.25
N ILE A 93 3.04 9.37 -12.42
CA ILE A 93 4.40 9.87 -12.58
C ILE A 93 5.41 8.77 -12.24
N GLY A 94 5.19 8.05 -11.11
CA GLY A 94 6.05 6.94 -10.69
C GLY A 94 6.22 5.90 -11.80
N MET A 95 5.12 5.45 -12.38
CA MET A 95 5.15 4.48 -13.46
C MET A 95 5.82 5.03 -14.73
N ASN A 96 5.52 6.27 -15.14
CA ASN A 96 6.14 6.84 -16.33
C ASN A 96 7.68 6.95 -16.22
N ILE A 97 8.20 7.15 -15.02
CA ILE A 97 9.64 7.14 -14.77
C ILE A 97 10.17 5.71 -14.75
N SER A 98 9.48 4.78 -14.08
CA SER A 98 9.85 3.37 -13.99
C SER A 98 10.02 2.76 -15.38
N VAL A 99 9.02 2.85 -16.25
CA VAL A 99 9.04 2.31 -17.62
C VAL A 99 10.25 2.83 -18.44
N ARG A 100 10.63 4.08 -18.23
CA ARG A 100 11.80 4.67 -18.89
C ARG A 100 13.13 4.31 -18.22
N ALA A 101 13.10 3.98 -16.93
CA ALA A 101 14.28 3.59 -16.17
C ALA A 101 14.69 2.14 -16.44
N ASN A 102 13.75 1.24 -16.78
CA ASN A 102 13.97 -0.18 -16.99
C ASN A 102 15.11 -0.43 -17.99
N VAL A 103 15.01 0.11 -19.20
CA VAL A 103 16.02 -0.04 -20.25
C VAL A 103 17.37 0.60 -19.88
N ARG A 104 17.34 1.70 -19.11
CA ARG A 104 18.56 2.38 -18.63
C ARG A 104 19.24 1.59 -17.53
N THR A 105 18.48 0.85 -16.76
CA THR A 105 19.00 -0.08 -15.74
C THR A 105 19.68 -1.26 -16.39
N ALA A 106 19.10 -1.85 -17.44
CA ALA A 106 19.72 -2.91 -18.23
C ALA A 106 21.04 -2.44 -18.86
N GLU A 107 21.06 -1.25 -19.50
CA GLU A 107 22.30 -0.68 -20.06
C GLU A 107 23.34 -0.34 -18.97
N ALA A 108 22.90 0.16 -17.81
CA ALA A 108 23.80 0.44 -16.69
C ALA A 108 24.41 -0.83 -16.10
N ALA A 109 23.65 -1.95 -16.06
CA ALA A 109 24.14 -3.25 -15.62
C ALA A 109 25.23 -3.80 -16.54
N ARG A 110 25.26 -3.39 -17.80
CA ARG A 110 26.36 -3.72 -18.75
C ARG A 110 27.69 -3.15 -18.28
N VAL A 111 27.68 -1.97 -17.67
CA VAL A 111 28.90 -1.33 -17.15
C VAL A 111 29.37 -2.00 -15.86
N SER A 112 28.46 -2.14 -14.87
CA SER A 112 28.75 -2.79 -13.59
C SER A 112 27.49 -3.06 -12.78
N LEU A 113 27.56 -3.99 -11.82
CA LEU A 113 26.50 -4.26 -10.85
C LEU A 113 26.13 -3.00 -10.03
N GLN A 114 27.13 -2.20 -9.61
CA GLN A 114 26.91 -0.94 -8.89
C GLN A 114 26.17 0.08 -9.75
N SER A 115 26.44 0.17 -11.04
CA SER A 115 25.76 1.09 -11.94
C SER A 115 24.29 0.69 -12.13
N GLY A 116 24.02 -0.59 -12.34
CA GLY A 116 22.67 -1.15 -12.40
C GLY A 116 21.89 -0.87 -11.12
N LEU A 117 22.45 -1.23 -9.95
CA LEU A 117 21.85 -0.94 -8.64
C LEU A 117 21.52 0.55 -8.45
N THR A 118 22.48 1.43 -8.80
CA THR A 118 22.29 2.88 -8.62
C THR A 118 21.17 3.40 -9.50
N THR A 119 21.05 2.92 -10.74
CA THR A 119 20.03 3.37 -11.69
C THR A 119 18.66 2.89 -11.27
N ALA A 120 18.50 1.61 -10.94
CA ALA A 120 17.24 1.03 -10.48
C ALA A 120 16.77 1.67 -9.16
N PHE A 121 17.68 1.82 -8.19
CA PHE A 121 17.32 2.42 -6.91
C PHE A 121 16.96 3.91 -7.03
N ARG A 122 17.62 4.67 -7.91
CA ARG A 122 17.23 6.06 -8.20
C ARG A 122 15.83 6.15 -8.78
N ALA A 123 15.46 5.24 -9.69
CA ALA A 123 14.10 5.18 -10.21
C ALA A 123 13.08 4.91 -9.10
N GLY A 124 13.36 3.96 -8.22
CA GLY A 124 12.53 3.71 -7.02
C GLY A 124 12.47 4.91 -6.09
N ALA A 125 13.59 5.59 -5.83
CA ALA A 125 13.64 6.76 -4.96
C ALA A 125 12.84 7.94 -5.49
N ILE A 126 12.71 8.09 -6.81
CA ILE A 126 11.82 9.10 -7.41
C ILE A 126 10.37 8.83 -6.99
N THR A 127 9.90 7.60 -7.17
CA THR A 127 8.54 7.20 -6.78
C THR A 127 8.34 7.39 -5.29
N GLY A 128 9.28 6.95 -4.45
CA GLY A 128 9.20 7.07 -3.00
C GLY A 128 9.09 8.51 -2.51
N MET A 129 9.94 9.41 -3.02
CA MET A 129 9.92 10.81 -2.64
C MET A 129 8.68 11.55 -3.17
N LEU A 130 8.21 11.20 -4.37
CA LEU A 130 6.97 11.79 -4.91
C LEU A 130 5.75 11.34 -4.10
N VAL A 131 5.65 10.06 -3.74
CA VAL A 131 4.55 9.55 -2.90
C VAL A 131 4.52 10.28 -1.55
N ALA A 132 5.63 10.26 -0.81
CA ALA A 132 5.69 10.91 0.51
C ALA A 132 5.51 12.44 0.42
N GLY A 133 6.14 13.09 -0.56
CA GLY A 133 6.07 14.52 -0.76
C GLY A 133 4.68 15.02 -1.14
N LEU A 134 4.04 14.39 -2.14
CA LEU A 134 2.70 14.76 -2.59
C LEU A 134 1.64 14.46 -1.53
N ALA A 135 1.75 13.36 -0.79
CA ALA A 135 0.85 13.04 0.31
C ALA A 135 0.94 14.06 1.45
N LEU A 136 2.17 14.41 1.85
CA LEU A 136 2.39 15.47 2.84
C LEU A 136 1.84 16.81 2.36
N LEU A 137 2.11 17.20 1.12
CA LEU A 137 1.61 18.45 0.53
C LEU A 137 0.08 18.48 0.48
N ALA A 138 -0.56 17.36 0.11
CA ALA A 138 -2.02 17.25 0.07
C ALA A 138 -2.65 17.65 1.42
N ILE A 139 -2.19 17.03 2.49
CA ILE A 139 -2.76 17.26 3.83
C ILE A 139 -2.34 18.62 4.36
N ALA A 140 -1.05 18.97 4.27
CA ALA A 140 -0.50 20.18 4.90
C ALA A 140 -1.02 21.46 4.24
N ILE A 141 -1.12 21.50 2.89
CA ILE A 141 -1.67 22.67 2.18
C ILE A 141 -3.17 22.80 2.44
N PHE A 142 -3.90 21.67 2.45
CA PHE A 142 -5.33 21.70 2.69
C PHE A 142 -5.66 22.11 4.13
N PHE A 143 -4.93 21.58 5.13
CA PHE A 143 -5.06 21.98 6.51
C PHE A 143 -4.70 23.46 6.71
N TYR A 144 -3.60 23.94 6.10
CA TYR A 144 -3.23 25.35 6.12
C TYR A 144 -4.32 26.25 5.54
N TYR A 145 -4.90 25.84 4.41
CA TYR A 145 -6.00 26.58 3.80
C TYR A 145 -7.23 26.68 4.72
N LEU A 146 -7.63 25.55 5.31
CA LEU A 146 -8.83 25.51 6.17
C LEU A 146 -8.66 26.36 7.43
N VAL A 147 -7.52 26.29 8.11
CA VAL A 147 -7.32 26.95 9.39
C VAL A 147 -6.85 28.40 9.22
N GLU A 148 -5.86 28.66 8.37
CA GLU A 148 -5.25 29.98 8.26
C GLU A 148 -5.96 30.89 7.24
N VAL A 149 -6.39 30.34 6.08
CA VAL A 149 -7.00 31.14 5.03
C VAL A 149 -8.50 31.27 5.22
N SER A 150 -9.19 30.16 5.54
CA SER A 150 -10.63 30.16 5.78
C SER A 150 -11.02 30.58 7.21
N GLY A 151 -10.04 30.58 8.15
CA GLY A 151 -10.25 31.01 9.54
C GLY A 151 -11.04 30.01 10.38
N GLU A 152 -11.03 28.73 10.00
CA GLU A 152 -11.74 27.68 10.73
C GLU A 152 -10.95 27.23 11.97
N GLU A 153 -11.68 26.90 13.05
CA GLU A 153 -11.07 26.27 14.22
C GLU A 153 -10.49 24.90 13.83
N PRO A 154 -9.30 24.52 14.31
CA PRO A 154 -8.66 23.25 13.94
C PRO A 154 -9.50 22.02 14.23
N ASN A 155 -10.34 22.07 15.28
CA ASN A 155 -11.24 21.01 15.68
C ASN A 155 -12.70 21.22 15.18
N SER A 156 -12.91 22.17 14.26
CA SER A 156 -14.24 22.34 13.67
C SER A 156 -14.61 21.11 12.82
N ARG A 157 -15.91 20.83 12.75
CA ARG A 157 -16.43 19.73 11.92
C ARG A 157 -16.05 19.91 10.45
N LEU A 158 -16.00 21.15 9.98
CA LEU A 158 -15.58 21.44 8.60
C LEU A 158 -14.16 20.93 8.35
N VAL A 159 -13.22 21.17 9.27
CA VAL A 159 -11.83 20.70 9.15
C VAL A 159 -11.76 19.18 9.23
N VAL A 160 -12.40 18.56 10.23
CA VAL A 160 -12.40 17.11 10.43
C VAL A 160 -12.97 16.38 9.22
N ASP A 161 -14.19 16.72 8.79
CA ASP A 161 -14.87 16.05 7.68
C ASP A 161 -14.16 16.29 6.33
N SER A 162 -13.48 17.43 6.19
CA SER A 162 -12.69 17.74 5.00
C SER A 162 -11.42 16.88 4.92
N LEU A 163 -10.72 16.64 6.04
CA LEU A 163 -9.57 15.74 6.10
C LEU A 163 -9.98 14.29 5.83
N VAL A 164 -11.12 13.84 6.37
CA VAL A 164 -11.67 12.50 6.09
C VAL A 164 -12.04 12.37 4.61
N SER A 165 -12.64 13.40 4.01
CA SER A 165 -12.99 13.41 2.58
C SER A 165 -11.77 13.39 1.66
N LEU A 166 -10.67 14.08 2.03
CA LEU A 166 -9.39 14.00 1.32
C LEU A 166 -8.83 12.57 1.38
N ALA A 167 -8.88 11.93 2.56
CA ALA A 167 -8.48 10.55 2.73
C ALA A 167 -9.35 9.60 1.88
N PHE A 168 -10.66 9.84 1.79
CA PHE A 168 -11.56 9.07 0.94
C PHE A 168 -11.20 9.16 -0.54
N GLY A 169 -10.86 10.36 -1.03
CA GLY A 169 -10.41 10.55 -2.41
C GLY A 169 -9.16 9.72 -2.73
N ALA A 170 -8.18 9.76 -1.85
CA ALA A 170 -6.97 8.94 -1.97
C ALA A 170 -7.28 7.43 -1.95
N SER A 171 -8.15 6.99 -1.04
CA SER A 171 -8.54 5.58 -0.89
C SER A 171 -9.29 5.04 -2.11
N LEU A 172 -10.18 5.84 -2.68
CA LEU A 172 -10.92 5.42 -3.87
C LEU A 172 -9.98 5.16 -5.06
N ILE A 173 -9.02 6.05 -5.30
CA ILE A 173 -8.03 5.83 -6.37
C ILE A 173 -7.17 4.61 -6.08
N SER A 174 -6.71 4.48 -4.84
CA SER A 174 -5.85 3.39 -4.40
C SER A 174 -6.47 2.02 -4.66
N ILE A 175 -7.72 1.79 -4.24
CA ILE A 175 -8.34 0.47 -4.41
C ILE A 175 -8.49 0.07 -5.88
N PHE A 176 -8.89 1.02 -6.75
CA PHE A 176 -9.00 0.76 -8.19
C PHE A 176 -7.63 0.55 -8.85
N ALA A 177 -6.63 1.38 -8.49
CA ALA A 177 -5.29 1.28 -9.04
C ALA A 177 -4.60 -0.02 -8.59
N ARG A 178 -4.70 -0.35 -7.30
CA ARG A 178 -4.05 -1.54 -6.72
C ARG A 178 -4.66 -2.84 -7.23
N LEU A 179 -5.99 -2.94 -7.21
CA LEU A 179 -6.68 -4.15 -7.65
C LEU A 179 -6.61 -4.31 -9.18
N GLY A 180 -6.89 -3.25 -9.94
CA GLY A 180 -6.85 -3.32 -11.40
C GLY A 180 -5.45 -3.58 -11.94
N GLY A 181 -4.43 -2.92 -11.36
CA GLY A 181 -3.02 -3.16 -11.68
C GLY A 181 -2.60 -4.59 -11.35
N GLY A 182 -2.94 -5.08 -10.15
CA GLY A 182 -2.64 -6.45 -9.73
C GLY A 182 -3.31 -7.52 -10.60
N ILE A 183 -4.57 -7.33 -11.00
CA ILE A 183 -5.25 -8.25 -11.94
C ILE A 183 -4.54 -8.25 -13.30
N PHE A 184 -4.17 -7.09 -13.81
CA PHE A 184 -3.46 -6.98 -15.09
C PHE A 184 -2.11 -7.69 -15.04
N THR A 185 -1.26 -7.33 -14.08
CA THR A 185 0.08 -7.89 -13.89
C THR A 185 0.03 -9.40 -13.81
N LYS A 186 -0.78 -9.95 -12.91
CA LYS A 186 -0.77 -11.39 -12.66
C LYS A 186 -1.58 -12.20 -13.68
N ALA A 187 -2.50 -11.59 -14.41
CA ALA A 187 -3.11 -12.25 -15.55
C ALA A 187 -2.13 -12.40 -16.72
N ALA A 188 -1.29 -11.41 -16.98
CA ALA A 188 -0.26 -11.47 -18.00
C ALA A 188 0.83 -12.48 -17.64
N ASP A 189 1.39 -12.39 -16.43
CA ASP A 189 2.45 -13.24 -15.88
C ASP A 189 2.01 -14.74 -15.87
N VAL A 190 0.92 -15.07 -15.17
CA VAL A 190 0.38 -16.45 -15.12
C VAL A 190 0.07 -16.97 -16.52
N GLY A 191 -0.51 -16.14 -17.39
CA GLY A 191 -0.80 -16.53 -18.78
C GLY A 191 0.46 -16.77 -19.62
N ALA A 192 1.49 -15.93 -19.45
CA ALA A 192 2.78 -16.07 -20.10
C ALA A 192 3.50 -17.35 -19.64
N ASP A 193 3.52 -17.59 -18.33
CA ASP A 193 4.21 -18.73 -17.71
C ASP A 193 3.59 -20.06 -18.08
N LEU A 194 2.26 -20.19 -18.01
CA LEU A 194 1.57 -21.44 -18.32
C LEU A 194 1.81 -21.89 -19.75
N VAL A 195 1.72 -21.00 -20.72
CA VAL A 195 1.93 -21.38 -22.12
C VAL A 195 3.41 -21.38 -22.51
N GLY A 196 4.16 -20.37 -22.08
CA GLY A 196 5.58 -20.24 -22.43
C GLY A 196 6.45 -21.29 -21.74
N LYS A 197 6.50 -21.28 -20.41
CA LYS A 197 7.42 -22.15 -19.65
C LYS A 197 6.92 -23.60 -19.57
N VAL A 198 5.62 -23.80 -19.32
CA VAL A 198 5.10 -25.15 -19.04
C VAL A 198 4.73 -25.89 -20.34
N GLU A 199 4.00 -25.27 -21.27
CA GLU A 199 3.55 -25.93 -22.49
C GLU A 199 4.58 -25.88 -23.61
N ALA A 200 5.11 -24.70 -23.95
CA ALA A 200 6.03 -24.51 -25.08
C ALA A 200 7.50 -24.77 -24.73
N GLY A 201 7.85 -24.76 -23.43
CA GLY A 201 9.22 -24.99 -22.95
C GLY A 201 10.21 -23.89 -23.35
N ILE A 202 9.74 -22.67 -23.63
CA ILE A 202 10.58 -21.52 -23.92
C ILE A 202 10.99 -20.81 -22.62
N PRO A 203 12.16 -20.15 -22.59
CA PRO A 203 12.61 -19.40 -21.40
C PRO A 203 11.65 -18.30 -20.97
N GLU A 204 11.75 -17.88 -19.71
CA GLU A 204 11.16 -16.65 -19.21
C GLU A 204 11.65 -15.45 -20.03
N ASP A 205 10.79 -14.46 -20.25
CA ASP A 205 11.09 -13.27 -21.06
C ASP A 205 11.45 -13.56 -22.54
N ASP A 206 11.18 -14.75 -23.06
CA ASP A 206 11.45 -15.05 -24.46
C ASP A 206 10.58 -14.19 -25.40
N PRO A 207 11.17 -13.43 -26.35
CA PRO A 207 10.42 -12.55 -27.25
C PRO A 207 9.45 -13.29 -28.18
N ARG A 208 9.50 -14.61 -28.26
CA ARG A 208 8.51 -15.42 -28.98
C ARG A 208 7.17 -15.53 -28.23
N ASN A 209 7.17 -15.30 -26.91
CA ASN A 209 5.94 -15.32 -26.13
C ASN A 209 5.09 -14.06 -26.38
N PRO A 210 3.88 -14.16 -26.94
CA PRO A 210 3.01 -12.98 -27.16
C PRO A 210 2.67 -12.19 -25.92
N ALA A 211 2.70 -12.82 -24.75
CA ALA A 211 2.34 -12.20 -23.47
C ALA A 211 3.53 -11.48 -22.77
N VAL A 212 4.78 -11.67 -23.23
CA VAL A 212 5.97 -11.11 -22.54
C VAL A 212 5.94 -9.59 -22.39
N ILE A 213 5.45 -8.86 -23.36
CA ILE A 213 5.32 -7.39 -23.27
C ILE A 213 4.18 -7.01 -22.31
N ALA A 214 3.08 -7.78 -22.30
CA ALA A 214 2.00 -7.54 -21.35
C ALA A 214 2.46 -7.78 -19.91
N ASP A 215 3.28 -8.78 -19.67
CA ASP A 215 3.90 -9.07 -18.38
C ASP A 215 4.81 -7.93 -17.91
N ASN A 216 5.77 -7.51 -18.71
CA ASN A 216 6.62 -6.36 -18.43
C ASN A 216 5.85 -5.04 -18.23
N VAL A 217 4.74 -4.83 -18.94
CA VAL A 217 3.83 -3.70 -18.70
C VAL A 217 3.18 -3.86 -17.33
N GLY A 218 2.76 -5.07 -16.99
CA GLY A 218 2.08 -5.41 -15.76
C GLY A 218 2.89 -5.03 -14.52
N ASP A 219 4.16 -5.38 -14.45
CA ASP A 219 5.05 -5.05 -13.33
C ASP A 219 5.08 -3.54 -13.05
N ASN A 220 5.19 -2.74 -14.11
CA ASN A 220 5.18 -1.28 -13.95
C ASN A 220 3.81 -0.75 -13.51
N VAL A 221 2.73 -1.34 -13.98
CA VAL A 221 1.36 -0.93 -13.65
C VAL A 221 0.97 -1.37 -12.24
N GLY A 222 1.17 -2.64 -11.90
CA GLY A 222 0.78 -3.23 -10.62
C GLY A 222 1.68 -2.78 -9.48
N ASP A 223 2.98 -2.98 -9.67
CA ASP A 223 3.97 -2.83 -8.62
C ASP A 223 4.64 -1.45 -8.56
N CYS A 224 4.41 -0.56 -9.56
CA CYS A 224 4.78 0.85 -9.43
C CYS A 224 3.55 1.75 -9.28
N ALA A 225 2.62 1.78 -10.25
CA ALA A 225 1.49 2.72 -10.20
C ALA A 225 0.49 2.35 -9.10
N GLY A 226 0.09 1.06 -9.02
CA GLY A 226 -0.86 0.59 -8.01
C GLY A 226 -0.31 0.71 -6.59
N MET A 227 0.95 0.35 -6.39
CA MET A 227 1.64 0.47 -5.11
C MET A 227 1.83 1.93 -4.69
N ALA A 228 2.22 2.82 -5.61
CA ALA A 228 2.39 4.23 -5.30
C ALA A 228 1.07 4.88 -4.83
N ALA A 229 -0.06 4.53 -5.45
CA ALA A 229 -1.38 4.98 -5.02
C ALA A 229 -1.77 4.43 -3.63
N ASP A 230 -1.45 3.15 -3.33
CA ASP A 230 -1.72 2.51 -2.04
C ASP A 230 -0.91 3.16 -0.90
N LEU A 231 0.38 3.41 -1.11
CA LEU A 231 1.22 4.03 -0.10
C LEU A 231 0.97 5.53 0.06
N PHE A 232 0.59 6.22 -1.01
CA PHE A 232 0.06 7.59 -0.93
C PHE A 232 -1.19 7.63 -0.05
N GLU A 233 -2.16 6.75 -0.31
CA GLU A 233 -3.37 6.61 0.49
C GLU A 233 -3.02 6.31 1.95
N THR A 234 -2.16 5.30 2.20
CA THR A 234 -1.78 4.91 3.56
C THR A 234 -1.19 6.09 4.34
N TYR A 235 -0.35 6.89 3.69
CA TYR A 235 0.22 8.09 4.30
C TYR A 235 -0.86 9.14 4.62
N VAL A 236 -1.70 9.48 3.65
CA VAL A 236 -2.79 10.47 3.81
C VAL A 236 -3.78 10.03 4.89
N VAL A 237 -4.22 8.78 4.85
CA VAL A 237 -5.19 8.23 5.81
C VAL A 237 -4.64 8.23 7.22
N THR A 238 -3.41 7.78 7.42
CA THR A 238 -2.83 7.67 8.77
C THR A 238 -2.56 9.04 9.39
N VAL A 239 -1.94 9.95 8.65
CA VAL A 239 -1.67 11.31 9.12
C VAL A 239 -2.99 12.06 9.34
N GLY A 240 -3.93 11.96 8.39
CA GLY A 240 -5.26 12.55 8.50
C GLY A 240 -6.05 12.02 9.69
N ALA A 241 -6.08 10.70 9.89
CA ALA A 241 -6.75 10.08 11.03
C ALA A 241 -6.12 10.48 12.38
N THR A 242 -4.79 10.61 12.43
CA THR A 242 -4.10 11.12 13.63
C THR A 242 -4.53 12.56 13.94
N MET A 243 -4.59 13.43 12.93
CA MET A 243 -5.06 14.81 13.09
C MET A 243 -6.53 14.87 13.53
N VAL A 244 -7.39 14.06 12.92
CA VAL A 244 -8.81 13.95 13.28
C VAL A 244 -8.96 13.49 14.73
N LEU A 245 -8.23 12.47 15.14
CA LEU A 245 -8.31 11.94 16.50
C LEU A 245 -7.86 12.99 17.54
N ILE A 246 -6.80 13.75 17.23
CA ILE A 246 -6.38 14.89 18.08
C ILE A 246 -7.48 15.94 18.19
N ALA A 247 -8.09 16.31 17.06
CA ALA A 247 -9.19 17.28 17.02
C ALA A 247 -10.41 16.86 17.86
N LEU A 248 -10.68 15.56 17.91
CA LEU A 248 -11.84 15.01 18.64
C LEU A 248 -11.56 14.80 20.13
N LEU A 249 -10.38 14.32 20.50
CA LEU A 249 -10.07 13.85 21.85
C LEU A 249 -9.34 14.87 22.74
N VAL A 250 -8.63 15.85 22.13
CA VAL A 250 -7.85 16.79 22.93
C VAL A 250 -8.60 18.08 23.17
N ALA A 251 -8.75 18.44 24.45
CA ALA A 251 -9.19 19.78 24.85
C ALA A 251 -7.99 20.68 25.06
N GLY A 252 -7.98 21.84 24.43
CA GLY A 252 -6.89 22.81 24.54
C GLY A 252 -7.23 24.12 23.83
N THR A 253 -6.33 25.09 23.89
CA THR A 253 -6.48 26.32 23.12
C THR A 253 -6.30 26.04 21.63
N THR A 254 -6.86 26.90 20.77
CA THR A 254 -6.67 26.81 19.31
C THR A 254 -5.20 26.68 18.92
N GLU A 255 -4.30 27.38 19.64
CA GLU A 255 -2.85 27.31 19.39
C GLU A 255 -2.27 25.94 19.73
N GLN A 256 -2.65 25.35 20.89
CA GLN A 256 -2.21 24.01 21.30
C GLN A 256 -2.72 22.93 20.34
N LEU A 257 -4.00 23.00 19.97
CA LEU A 257 -4.58 22.07 19.01
C LEU A 257 -3.91 22.15 17.63
N THR A 258 -3.67 23.38 17.15
CA THR A 258 -2.95 23.59 15.89
C THR A 258 -1.53 23.02 15.97
N ALA A 259 -0.83 23.19 17.07
CA ALA A 259 0.51 22.65 17.27
C ALA A 259 0.49 21.10 17.25
N LEU A 260 -0.40 20.48 18.02
CA LEU A 260 -0.51 19.02 18.08
C LEU A 260 -0.95 18.41 16.75
N MET A 261 -1.93 19.01 16.05
CA MET A 261 -2.36 18.55 14.73
C MET A 261 -1.28 18.77 13.65
N SER A 262 -0.36 19.71 13.85
CA SER A 262 0.78 19.95 12.95
C SER A 262 1.93 18.96 13.18
N LEU A 263 1.99 18.32 14.35
CA LEU A 263 3.10 17.43 14.71
C LEU A 263 3.24 16.22 13.77
N PRO A 264 2.17 15.49 13.37
CA PRO A 264 2.28 14.42 12.37
C PRO A 264 2.83 14.93 11.03
N LEU A 265 2.47 16.14 10.62
CA LEU A 265 2.93 16.74 9.36
C LEU A 265 4.42 17.03 9.37
N ILE A 266 4.93 17.65 10.46
CA ILE A 266 6.36 17.99 10.53
C ILE A 266 7.22 16.76 10.76
N VAL A 267 6.74 15.75 11.50
CA VAL A 267 7.40 14.45 11.62
C VAL A 267 7.59 13.81 10.25
N GLY A 268 6.52 13.74 9.45
CA GLY A 268 6.61 13.29 8.07
C GLY A 268 7.59 14.12 7.23
N GLY A 269 7.55 15.45 7.38
CA GLY A 269 8.43 16.38 6.67
C GLY A 269 9.91 16.16 6.94
N VAL A 270 10.33 16.07 8.20
CA VAL A 270 11.76 15.86 8.53
C VAL A 270 12.21 14.46 8.15
N CYS A 271 11.33 13.46 8.20
CA CYS A 271 11.66 12.11 7.80
C CYS A 271 11.79 11.96 6.26
N ILE A 272 11.21 12.84 5.48
CA ILE A 272 11.53 12.99 4.05
C ILE A 272 13.00 13.40 3.89
N LEU A 273 13.49 14.37 4.67
CA LEU A 273 14.89 14.82 4.58
C LEU A 273 15.87 13.69 4.97
N THR A 274 15.55 12.94 6.02
CA THR A 274 16.37 11.77 6.42
C THR A 274 16.31 10.65 5.38
N SER A 275 15.16 10.46 4.72
CA SER A 275 15.02 9.51 3.62
C SER A 275 15.88 9.92 2.42
N ILE A 276 15.88 11.20 2.04
CA ILE A 276 16.76 11.71 0.98
C ILE A 276 18.25 11.45 1.34
N ALA A 277 18.65 11.72 2.59
CA ALA A 277 20.02 11.41 3.04
C ALA A 277 20.33 9.91 2.93
N GLY A 278 19.38 9.04 3.31
CA GLY A 278 19.49 7.59 3.20
C GLY A 278 19.69 7.10 1.78
N THR A 279 19.07 7.75 0.78
CA THR A 279 19.23 7.35 -0.64
C THR A 279 20.67 7.41 -1.13
N TYR A 280 21.47 8.36 -0.63
CA TYR A 280 22.88 8.49 -1.00
C TYR A 280 23.81 7.43 -0.37
N MET A 281 23.30 6.70 0.65
CA MET A 281 24.04 5.63 1.32
C MET A 281 23.88 4.27 0.66
N VAL A 282 23.02 4.15 -0.35
CA VAL A 282 22.80 2.90 -1.09
C VAL A 282 23.97 2.67 -2.07
N ARG A 283 25.00 1.98 -1.57
CA ARG A 283 26.22 1.65 -2.32
C ARG A 283 26.71 0.27 -1.93
N LEU A 284 27.17 -0.50 -2.92
CA LEU A 284 27.79 -1.81 -2.70
C LEU A 284 29.01 -1.67 -1.79
N GLY A 285 29.18 -2.60 -0.88
CA GLY A 285 30.38 -2.74 -0.07
C GLY A 285 31.35 -3.75 -0.66
N ALA A 286 32.43 -4.05 0.07
CA ALA A 286 33.44 -5.02 -0.36
C ALA A 286 32.87 -6.43 -0.64
N LYS A 287 31.79 -6.81 0.03
CA LYS A 287 31.09 -8.11 -0.16
C LYS A 287 30.15 -8.14 -1.37
N GLN A 288 29.97 -7.04 -2.10
CA GLN A 288 29.06 -6.90 -3.24
C GLN A 288 27.59 -7.32 -2.93
N SER A 289 27.17 -7.22 -1.67
CA SER A 289 25.80 -7.56 -1.25
C SER A 289 24.85 -6.43 -1.62
N ILE A 290 23.91 -6.71 -2.52
CA ILE A 290 22.87 -5.76 -2.97
C ILE A 290 21.91 -5.45 -1.81
N MET A 291 21.36 -6.49 -1.14
CA MET A 291 20.49 -6.31 0.04
C MET A 291 21.19 -5.50 1.14
N GLY A 292 22.48 -5.78 1.39
CA GLY A 292 23.27 -5.01 2.36
C GLY A 292 23.45 -3.54 1.96
N ALA A 293 23.50 -3.21 0.67
CA ALA A 293 23.53 -1.83 0.16
C ALA A 293 22.19 -1.11 0.39
N LEU A 294 21.08 -1.78 0.10
CA LEU A 294 19.72 -1.25 0.31
C LEU A 294 19.44 -1.02 1.81
N TYR A 295 19.81 -1.96 2.66
CA TYR A 295 19.67 -1.81 4.11
C TYR A 295 20.55 -0.71 4.71
N LYS A 296 21.70 -0.39 4.14
CA LYS A 296 22.44 0.81 4.58
C LYS A 296 21.63 2.08 4.43
N GLY A 297 20.92 2.24 3.30
CA GLY A 297 20.02 3.37 3.10
C GLY A 297 18.88 3.37 4.11
N PHE A 298 18.21 2.24 4.28
CA PHE A 298 17.08 2.08 5.21
C PHE A 298 17.48 2.39 6.67
N TRP A 299 18.54 1.76 7.17
CA TRP A 299 19.00 2.00 8.55
C TRP A 299 19.55 3.41 8.77
N THR A 300 20.19 4.00 7.76
CA THR A 300 20.62 5.40 7.83
C THR A 300 19.41 6.32 8.00
N THR A 301 18.35 6.10 7.21
CA THR A 301 17.09 6.85 7.34
C THR A 301 16.50 6.69 8.73
N ALA A 302 16.36 5.45 9.22
CA ALA A 302 15.77 5.16 10.52
C ALA A 302 16.54 5.81 11.67
N VAL A 303 17.88 5.68 11.69
CA VAL A 303 18.73 6.25 12.75
C VAL A 303 18.73 7.76 12.72
N LEU A 304 18.77 8.40 11.56
CA LEU A 304 18.70 9.85 11.45
C LEU A 304 17.31 10.39 11.82
N SER A 305 16.26 9.61 11.64
CA SER A 305 14.89 10.00 12.00
C SER A 305 14.70 10.12 13.51
N ILE A 306 15.41 9.34 14.32
CA ILE A 306 15.28 9.39 15.79
C ILE A 306 15.56 10.81 16.36
N PRO A 307 16.75 11.38 16.17
CA PRO A 307 17.01 12.74 16.67
C PRO A 307 16.18 13.82 15.96
N ALA A 308 15.83 13.60 14.69
CA ALA A 308 14.99 14.53 13.93
C ALA A 308 13.57 14.60 14.52
N ILE A 309 12.95 13.45 14.82
CA ILE A 309 11.63 13.37 15.46
C ILE A 309 11.66 14.00 16.84
N TYR A 310 12.70 13.69 17.67
CA TYR A 310 12.85 14.33 18.98
C TYR A 310 12.90 15.85 18.87
N TYR A 311 13.75 16.36 17.99
CA TYR A 311 13.95 17.80 17.80
C TYR A 311 12.66 18.51 17.37
N VAL A 312 11.94 18.00 16.37
CA VAL A 312 10.71 18.66 15.90
C VAL A 312 9.57 18.51 16.91
N THR A 313 9.50 17.41 17.67
CA THR A 313 8.53 17.27 18.76
C THR A 313 8.79 18.32 19.83
N ALA A 314 10.04 18.46 20.29
CA ALA A 314 10.41 19.46 21.30
C ALA A 314 10.16 20.90 20.81
N GLN A 315 10.42 21.20 19.54
CA GLN A 315 10.13 22.52 18.98
C GLN A 315 8.63 22.82 18.85
N THR A 316 7.81 21.77 18.63
CA THR A 316 6.37 21.91 18.44
C THR A 316 5.61 22.01 19.76
N VAL A 317 5.98 21.18 20.74
CA VAL A 317 5.27 21.13 22.03
C VAL A 317 5.91 22.02 23.12
N GLY A 318 7.15 22.46 22.90
CA GLY A 318 7.93 23.25 23.87
C GLY A 318 8.51 22.37 24.98
N ASP A 319 7.89 22.37 26.16
CA ASP A 319 8.34 21.49 27.25
C ASP A 319 7.86 20.06 27.03
N MET A 320 8.83 19.16 26.79
CA MET A 320 8.58 17.73 26.53
C MET A 320 7.95 16.97 27.71
N ASN A 321 8.02 17.50 28.91
CA ASN A 321 7.48 16.89 30.12
C ASN A 321 6.21 17.56 30.63
N ALA A 322 5.79 18.65 29.98
CA ALA A 322 4.53 19.31 30.33
C ALA A 322 3.34 18.52 29.79
N PRO A 323 2.20 18.47 30.52
CA PRO A 323 0.98 17.85 30.01
C PRO A 323 0.48 18.56 28.74
N LEU A 324 0.20 17.80 27.70
CA LEU A 324 -0.31 18.27 26.42
C LEU A 324 -1.83 18.12 26.36
N GLY A 325 -2.55 19.05 26.98
CA GLY A 325 -4.01 19.02 27.03
C GLY A 325 -4.57 18.10 28.13
N SER A 326 -5.80 18.35 28.54
CA SER A 326 -6.62 17.38 29.24
C SER A 326 -7.44 16.61 28.21
N ALA A 327 -7.70 15.34 28.47
CA ALA A 327 -8.77 14.64 27.76
C ALA A 327 -10.02 15.53 27.81
N ARG A 328 -10.63 15.78 26.66
CA ARG A 328 -11.93 16.47 26.64
C ARG A 328 -12.85 15.61 27.49
N GLU A 329 -13.39 16.16 28.58
CA GLU A 329 -14.49 15.50 29.29
C GLU A 329 -15.59 15.31 28.27
N ALA A 330 -15.61 14.12 27.64
CA ALA A 330 -16.70 13.71 26.79
C ALA A 330 -17.94 13.78 27.65
N ALA A 331 -18.93 14.48 27.18
CA ALA A 331 -20.20 14.81 27.80
C ALA A 331 -20.63 13.86 28.94
N GLY A 332 -20.22 14.16 30.17
CA GLY A 332 -20.71 13.54 31.38
C GLY A 332 -19.99 12.28 31.86
N PRO A 333 -20.00 12.04 33.18
CA PRO A 333 -19.32 10.89 33.80
C PRO A 333 -19.86 9.51 33.39
N GLU A 334 -21.01 9.43 32.73
CA GLU A 334 -21.60 8.18 32.22
C GLU A 334 -21.06 7.76 30.85
N ALA A 335 -20.62 8.70 30.02
CA ALA A 335 -20.03 8.38 28.72
C ALA A 335 -18.61 7.79 28.85
N ALA A 336 -17.82 8.24 29.83
CA ALA A 336 -16.51 7.68 30.13
C ALA A 336 -16.57 6.22 30.64
N ALA A 337 -17.70 5.79 31.22
CA ALA A 337 -17.87 4.43 31.71
C ALA A 337 -18.17 3.41 30.60
N ASN A 338 -18.64 3.85 29.43
CA ASN A 338 -19.07 2.97 28.34
C ASN A 338 -17.99 2.68 27.28
N VAL A 339 -16.90 3.48 27.24
CA VAL A 339 -15.73 3.23 26.38
C VAL A 339 -14.58 2.69 27.23
N GLY A 340 -14.80 1.63 28.01
CA GLY A 340 -13.79 1.03 28.89
C GLY A 340 -12.98 2.09 29.64
N GLY A 341 -13.45 2.52 30.78
CA GLY A 341 -13.14 3.69 31.62
C GLY A 341 -11.70 4.21 31.80
N ASP A 342 -10.74 3.83 30.95
CA ASP A 342 -9.33 4.24 31.00
C ASP A 342 -8.76 4.53 29.60
N ALA A 343 -9.57 4.84 28.62
CA ALA A 343 -9.17 4.94 27.21
C ALA A 343 -8.20 6.12 26.91
N ILE A 344 -8.05 7.08 27.83
CA ILE A 344 -7.10 8.19 27.70
C ILE A 344 -6.45 8.40 29.06
N PRO A 345 -5.09 8.35 29.17
CA PRO A 345 -4.44 8.83 30.37
C PRO A 345 -4.87 10.26 30.61
N ALA A 346 -5.13 10.62 31.86
CA ALA A 346 -5.62 11.95 32.24
C ALA A 346 -4.74 13.11 31.76
N ALA A 347 -3.50 12.82 31.39
CA ALA A 347 -2.58 13.70 30.69
C ALA A 347 -1.48 12.85 30.02
N PHE A 348 -1.06 13.21 28.81
CA PHE A 348 0.12 12.69 28.13
C PHE A 348 1.09 13.84 27.84
N THR A 349 2.36 13.52 27.63
CA THR A 349 3.45 14.50 27.46
C THR A 349 4.04 14.40 26.05
N GLY A 350 4.83 15.38 25.63
CA GLY A 350 5.62 15.30 24.42
C GLY A 350 6.61 14.13 24.42
N MET A 351 7.12 13.77 25.60
CA MET A 351 8.01 12.62 25.78
C MET A 351 7.27 11.29 25.54
N ASP A 352 6.01 11.16 25.99
CA ASP A 352 5.20 9.98 25.73
C ASP A 352 4.92 9.83 24.24
N LEU A 353 4.60 10.93 23.54
CA LEU A 353 4.43 10.91 22.07
C LEU A 353 5.72 10.51 21.36
N PHE A 354 6.88 11.02 21.81
CA PHE A 354 8.17 10.60 21.25
C PHE A 354 8.40 9.11 21.44
N TRP A 355 8.15 8.54 22.62
CA TRP A 355 8.28 7.11 22.84
C TRP A 355 7.29 6.29 22.02
N CYS A 356 6.05 6.73 21.83
CA CYS A 356 5.09 6.10 20.91
C CYS A 356 5.65 6.07 19.48
N MET A 357 6.26 7.17 19.02
CA MET A 357 6.91 7.20 17.71
C MET A 357 8.11 6.26 17.61
N MET A 358 8.88 6.10 18.69
CA MET A 358 9.97 5.09 18.75
C MET A 358 9.42 3.66 18.68
N VAL A 359 8.28 3.39 19.32
CA VAL A 359 7.58 2.10 19.19
C VAL A 359 7.19 1.85 17.74
N GLY A 360 6.64 2.85 17.03
CA GLY A 360 6.30 2.70 15.61
C GLY A 360 7.51 2.39 14.73
N LEU A 361 8.65 3.07 14.94
CA LEU A 361 9.90 2.75 14.23
C LEU A 361 10.40 1.34 14.55
N ALA A 362 10.30 0.89 15.81
CA ALA A 362 10.69 -0.45 16.21
C ALA A 362 9.78 -1.53 15.58
N VAL A 363 8.46 -1.29 15.57
CA VAL A 363 7.49 -2.16 14.89
C VAL A 363 7.82 -2.26 13.40
N THR A 364 8.14 -1.14 12.74
CA THR A 364 8.56 -1.15 11.33
C THR A 364 9.79 -2.03 11.11
N ALA A 365 10.84 -1.84 11.91
CA ALA A 365 12.07 -2.61 11.80
C ALA A 365 11.83 -4.12 12.01
N LEU A 366 11.00 -4.49 12.98
CA LEU A 366 10.64 -5.87 13.26
C LEU A 366 9.79 -6.49 12.14
N LEU A 367 8.81 -5.77 11.60
CA LEU A 367 7.99 -6.25 10.49
C LEU A 367 8.83 -6.49 9.23
N VAL A 368 9.75 -5.57 8.91
CA VAL A 368 10.71 -5.72 7.81
C VAL A 368 11.54 -7.00 7.99
N TRP A 369 12.12 -7.20 9.18
CA TRP A 369 12.94 -8.37 9.46
C TRP A 369 12.14 -9.68 9.46
N ILE A 370 10.93 -9.69 10.04
CA ILE A 370 10.07 -10.88 10.08
C ILE A 370 9.63 -11.27 8.66
N THR A 371 9.26 -10.29 7.83
CA THR A 371 8.85 -10.56 6.45
C THR A 371 10.03 -11.12 5.65
N GLU A 372 11.24 -10.56 5.81
CA GLU A 372 12.45 -11.13 5.22
C GLU A 372 12.71 -12.57 5.66
N TYR A 373 12.47 -12.89 6.94
CA TYR A 373 12.61 -14.25 7.44
C TYR A 373 11.67 -15.22 6.71
N TYR A 374 10.42 -14.83 6.46
CA TYR A 374 9.45 -15.71 5.78
C TYR A 374 9.64 -15.77 4.27
N THR A 375 10.25 -14.77 3.66
CA THR A 375 10.36 -14.67 2.19
C THR A 375 11.80 -14.79 1.66
N GLY A 376 12.83 -14.72 2.51
CA GLY A 376 14.22 -14.79 2.07
C GLY A 376 14.70 -16.21 1.79
N THR A 377 15.45 -16.40 0.70
CA THR A 377 15.99 -17.71 0.28
C THR A 377 16.96 -18.34 1.27
N ASN A 378 17.53 -17.54 2.18
CA ASN A 378 18.46 -18.00 3.21
C ASN A 378 17.80 -18.67 4.41
N TYR A 379 16.45 -18.56 4.52
CA TYR A 379 15.73 -18.99 5.71
C TYR A 379 14.91 -20.27 5.51
N ARG A 380 14.53 -20.88 6.63
CA ARG A 380 13.77 -22.14 6.68
C ARG A 380 12.47 -22.12 5.86
N PRO A 381 11.61 -21.07 5.95
CA PRO A 381 10.32 -21.09 5.27
C PRO A 381 10.44 -21.36 3.78
N VAL A 382 11.21 -20.57 3.07
CA VAL A 382 11.45 -20.69 1.61
C VAL A 382 12.09 -22.04 1.26
N ARG A 383 13.14 -22.43 2.00
CA ARG A 383 13.81 -23.73 1.77
C ARG A 383 12.90 -24.92 2.02
N SER A 384 11.94 -24.82 2.92
CA SER A 384 10.98 -25.90 3.18
C SER A 384 10.02 -26.10 2.02
N ILE A 385 9.58 -25.01 1.35
CA ILE A 385 8.76 -25.07 0.15
C ILE A 385 9.57 -25.66 -1.02
N ALA A 386 10.81 -25.22 -1.21
CA ALA A 386 11.70 -25.75 -2.22
C ALA A 386 11.95 -27.26 -2.03
N LYS A 387 12.15 -27.70 -0.80
CA LYS A 387 12.29 -29.13 -0.51
C LYS A 387 11.02 -29.92 -0.77
N ALA A 388 9.84 -29.38 -0.44
CA ALA A 388 8.56 -30.02 -0.72
C ALA A 388 8.30 -30.17 -2.21
N SER A 389 8.90 -29.33 -3.06
CA SER A 389 8.83 -29.41 -4.51
C SER A 389 9.45 -30.69 -5.08
N GLU A 390 10.39 -31.32 -4.39
CA GLU A 390 11.00 -32.60 -4.80
C GLU A 390 9.97 -33.74 -4.86
N THR A 391 8.91 -33.66 -4.08
CA THR A 391 7.87 -34.68 -3.99
C THR A 391 6.65 -34.38 -4.89
N GLY A 392 6.62 -33.20 -5.52
CA GLY A 392 5.65 -32.83 -6.56
C GLY A 392 4.82 -31.59 -6.28
N HIS A 393 3.92 -31.29 -7.20
CA HIS A 393 3.10 -30.08 -7.21
C HIS A 393 2.20 -29.94 -5.96
N GLY A 394 1.50 -31.01 -5.57
CA GLY A 394 0.59 -30.99 -4.42
C GLY A 394 1.29 -30.68 -3.10
N THR A 395 2.46 -31.27 -2.87
CA THR A 395 3.27 -31.06 -1.66
C THR A 395 3.87 -29.66 -1.60
N ASN A 396 4.27 -29.10 -2.74
CA ASN A 396 4.67 -27.69 -2.82
C ASN A 396 3.52 -26.76 -2.39
N VAL A 397 2.31 -26.94 -2.94
CA VAL A 397 1.13 -26.13 -2.63
C VAL A 397 0.77 -26.26 -1.13
N ILE A 398 0.76 -27.46 -0.58
CA ILE A 398 0.48 -27.72 0.84
C ILE A 398 1.49 -26.98 1.73
N GLN A 399 2.79 -27.12 1.44
CA GLN A 399 3.84 -26.50 2.25
C GLN A 399 3.80 -24.96 2.17
N GLY A 400 3.51 -24.41 1.00
CA GLY A 400 3.38 -22.97 0.84
C GLY A 400 2.16 -22.41 1.58
N LEU A 401 1.01 -23.09 1.55
CA LEU A 401 -0.16 -22.72 2.35
C LEU A 401 0.15 -22.79 3.86
N ALA A 402 0.90 -23.80 4.31
CA ALA A 402 1.31 -23.89 5.70
C ALA A 402 2.19 -22.70 6.11
N ILE A 403 3.19 -22.34 5.31
CA ILE A 403 4.04 -21.16 5.55
C ILE A 403 3.21 -19.86 5.48
N SER A 404 2.27 -19.75 4.55
CA SER A 404 1.36 -18.62 4.43
C SER A 404 0.59 -18.38 5.75
N LEU A 405 0.03 -19.43 6.34
CA LEU A 405 -0.67 -19.33 7.62
C LEU A 405 0.30 -19.04 8.79
N GLU A 406 1.44 -19.73 8.84
CA GLU A 406 2.47 -19.53 9.89
C GLU A 406 2.98 -18.08 9.90
N SER A 407 3.13 -17.45 8.75
CA SER A 407 3.70 -16.11 8.60
C SER A 407 2.88 -15.00 9.28
N THR A 408 1.65 -15.26 9.65
CA THR A 408 0.79 -14.29 10.35
C THR A 408 1.15 -14.12 11.82
N ALA A 409 1.77 -15.12 12.44
CA ALA A 409 1.95 -15.18 13.89
C ALA A 409 2.85 -14.07 14.43
N LEU A 410 4.09 -13.99 13.97
CA LEU A 410 5.06 -13.03 14.50
C LEU A 410 4.66 -11.56 14.20
N PRO A 411 4.23 -11.18 13.00
CA PRO A 411 3.79 -9.82 12.74
C PRO A 411 2.63 -9.40 13.64
N THR A 412 1.64 -10.28 13.85
CA THR A 412 0.50 -9.99 14.73
C THR A 412 0.95 -9.76 16.17
N LEU A 413 1.86 -10.56 16.70
CA LEU A 413 2.40 -10.36 18.05
C LEU A 413 3.13 -9.02 18.19
N VAL A 414 3.91 -8.63 17.19
CA VAL A 414 4.62 -7.34 17.17
C VAL A 414 3.63 -6.18 17.13
N ILE A 415 2.60 -6.25 16.28
CA ILE A 415 1.55 -5.24 16.20
C ILE A 415 0.79 -5.13 17.52
N CYS A 416 0.40 -6.26 18.14
CA CYS A 416 -0.27 -6.27 19.44
C CYS A 416 0.59 -5.62 20.53
N ALA A 417 1.88 -6.00 20.60
CA ALA A 417 2.81 -5.42 21.58
C ALA A 417 2.97 -3.90 21.35
N GLY A 418 3.16 -3.45 20.10
CA GLY A 418 3.26 -2.04 19.76
C GLY A 418 1.99 -1.26 20.12
N THR A 419 0.82 -1.83 19.85
CA THR A 419 -0.48 -1.25 20.21
C THR A 419 -0.62 -1.08 21.72
N ILE A 420 -0.33 -2.14 22.51
CA ILE A 420 -0.43 -2.11 23.97
C ILE A 420 0.51 -1.06 24.57
N VAL A 421 1.78 -1.06 24.14
CA VAL A 421 2.78 -0.12 24.70
C VAL A 421 2.39 1.32 24.35
N SER A 422 2.01 1.58 23.11
CA SER A 422 1.60 2.93 22.69
C SER A 422 0.33 3.40 23.40
N PHE A 423 -0.62 2.50 23.61
CA PHE A 423 -1.85 2.79 24.34
C PHE A 423 -1.57 3.12 25.83
N GLN A 424 -0.68 2.39 26.48
CA GLN A 424 -0.30 2.65 27.87
C GLN A 424 0.42 4.00 28.06
N LEU A 425 1.16 4.46 27.02
CA LEU A 425 1.88 5.74 27.08
C LEU A 425 0.95 6.94 26.85
N ALA A 426 0.09 6.90 25.84
CA ALA A 426 -0.71 8.07 25.43
C ALA A 426 -2.11 7.71 24.88
N GLY A 427 -2.67 6.56 25.28
CA GLY A 427 -4.01 6.11 24.82
C GLY A 427 -4.09 5.93 23.31
N LEU A 428 -5.27 6.19 22.74
CA LEU A 428 -5.49 6.10 21.28
C LEU A 428 -4.59 7.07 20.49
N ILE A 429 -4.27 8.23 21.06
CA ILE A 429 -3.34 9.20 20.46
C ILE A 429 -1.95 8.60 20.34
N GLY A 430 -1.50 7.82 21.33
CA GLY A 430 -0.23 7.10 21.27
C GLY A 430 -0.16 6.10 20.12
N ILE A 431 -1.23 5.33 19.87
CA ILE A 431 -1.33 4.43 18.73
C ILE A 431 -1.26 5.22 17.42
N ALA A 432 -1.94 6.37 17.35
CA ALA A 432 -1.95 7.23 16.18
C ALA A 432 -0.55 7.78 15.84
N PHE A 433 0.23 8.21 16.85
CA PHE A 433 1.61 8.65 16.65
C PHE A 433 2.57 7.51 16.33
N ALA A 434 2.37 6.31 16.88
CA ALA A 434 3.11 5.13 16.48
C ALA A 434 2.88 4.79 15.01
N ALA A 435 1.63 4.80 14.55
CA ALA A 435 1.28 4.60 13.15
C ALA A 435 1.89 5.69 12.24
N THR A 436 1.84 6.96 12.66
CA THR A 436 2.44 8.09 11.94
C THR A 436 3.95 7.91 11.76
N SER A 437 4.67 7.50 12.80
CA SER A 437 6.13 7.31 12.72
C SER A 437 6.53 6.10 11.86
N MET A 438 5.71 5.06 11.80
CA MET A 438 5.92 3.99 10.82
C MET A 438 5.98 4.58 9.41
N LEU A 439 5.04 5.44 9.06
CA LEU A 439 4.97 6.06 7.74
C LEU A 439 6.01 7.16 7.51
N ALA A 440 6.67 7.63 8.55
CA ALA A 440 7.78 8.57 8.42
C ALA A 440 8.91 8.03 7.52
N LEU A 441 9.11 6.72 7.48
CA LEU A 441 10.07 6.05 6.60
C LEU A 441 9.53 5.75 5.19
N ALA A 442 8.29 6.16 4.88
CA ALA A 442 7.61 5.79 3.63
C ALA A 442 8.44 6.14 2.38
N GLY A 443 9.09 7.30 2.34
CA GLY A 443 9.94 7.69 1.22
C GLY A 443 11.02 6.67 0.89
N MET A 444 11.69 6.11 1.90
CA MET A 444 12.72 5.08 1.73
C MET A 444 12.12 3.70 1.45
N VAL A 445 11.03 3.35 2.14
CA VAL A 445 10.36 2.06 1.95
C VAL A 445 9.77 1.94 0.54
N VAL A 446 9.10 2.98 0.05
CA VAL A 446 8.58 3.03 -1.33
C VAL A 446 9.71 2.96 -2.36
N ALA A 447 10.86 3.58 -2.05
CA ALA A 447 12.03 3.50 -2.92
C ALA A 447 12.56 2.06 -3.05
N LEU A 448 12.52 1.28 -1.96
CA LEU A 448 12.89 -0.13 -1.95
C LEU A 448 11.88 -1.01 -2.72
N ASP A 449 10.60 -0.67 -2.64
CA ASP A 449 9.54 -1.40 -3.34
C ASP A 449 9.62 -1.16 -4.86
N ALA A 450 9.58 0.10 -5.28
CA ALA A 450 9.64 0.48 -6.68
C ALA A 450 10.98 0.15 -7.38
N TYR A 451 12.02 -0.20 -6.63
CA TYR A 451 13.25 -0.78 -7.15
C TYR A 451 12.98 -2.14 -7.82
N GLY A 452 12.13 -2.98 -7.24
CA GLY A 452 11.85 -4.33 -7.70
C GLY A 452 11.37 -4.40 -9.15
N PRO A 453 10.22 -3.77 -9.52
CA PRO A 453 9.73 -3.81 -10.90
C PRO A 453 10.71 -3.22 -11.94
N VAL A 454 11.59 -2.29 -11.54
CA VAL A 454 12.61 -1.75 -12.44
C VAL A 454 13.70 -2.78 -12.72
N THR A 455 14.09 -3.58 -11.72
CA THR A 455 15.11 -4.62 -11.91
C THR A 455 14.57 -5.83 -12.65
N ASP A 456 13.34 -6.22 -12.38
CA ASP A 456 12.61 -7.29 -13.06
C ASP A 456 12.54 -6.99 -14.57
N ASN A 457 11.95 -5.88 -14.95
CA ASN A 457 11.87 -5.42 -16.33
C ASN A 457 13.25 -5.19 -16.99
N ALA A 458 14.28 -4.79 -16.23
CA ALA A 458 15.63 -4.68 -16.79
C ALA A 458 16.19 -6.05 -17.17
N GLY A 459 15.88 -7.10 -16.40
CA GLY A 459 16.14 -8.50 -16.72
C GLY A 459 15.43 -8.95 -17.99
N GLY A 460 14.13 -8.70 -18.10
CA GLY A 460 13.33 -9.00 -19.28
C GLY A 460 13.86 -8.30 -20.54
N ILE A 461 14.21 -7.01 -20.46
CA ILE A 461 14.81 -6.28 -21.58
C ILE A 461 16.18 -6.87 -21.96
N ALA A 462 17.00 -7.29 -20.98
CA ALA A 462 18.30 -7.91 -21.25
C ALA A 462 18.13 -9.23 -22.00
N GLU A 463 17.18 -10.07 -21.60
CA GLU A 463 16.85 -11.34 -22.28
C GLU A 463 16.32 -11.09 -23.70
N MET A 464 15.26 -10.29 -23.83
CA MET A 464 14.64 -9.99 -25.13
C MET A 464 15.58 -9.33 -26.12
N SER A 465 16.59 -8.56 -25.65
CA SER A 465 17.59 -7.93 -26.50
C SER A 465 18.82 -8.79 -26.77
N HIS A 466 18.89 -10.00 -26.20
CA HIS A 466 20.03 -10.93 -26.28
C HIS A 466 21.33 -10.24 -25.87
N MET A 467 21.33 -9.61 -24.68
CA MET A 467 22.55 -9.04 -24.10
C MET A 467 23.51 -10.15 -23.66
N GLU A 468 24.76 -9.75 -23.40
CA GLU A 468 25.82 -10.67 -22.98
C GLU A 468 25.44 -11.38 -21.65
N ASP A 469 25.76 -12.68 -21.48
CA ASP A 469 25.45 -13.50 -20.30
C ASP A 469 25.88 -12.85 -18.99
N GLU A 470 26.95 -12.08 -18.98
CA GLU A 470 27.43 -11.33 -17.82
C GLU A 470 26.42 -10.25 -17.39
N VAL A 471 25.75 -9.60 -18.34
CA VAL A 471 24.72 -8.60 -18.07
C VAL A 471 23.49 -9.28 -17.48
N ARG A 472 23.08 -10.42 -18.06
CA ARG A 472 21.96 -11.20 -17.54
C ARG A 472 22.24 -11.65 -16.10
N THR A 473 23.43 -12.17 -15.80
CA THR A 473 23.82 -12.53 -14.43
C THR A 473 23.71 -11.35 -13.46
N ARG A 474 24.04 -10.13 -13.89
CA ARG A 474 23.92 -8.94 -13.03
C ARG A 474 22.46 -8.50 -12.85
N THR A 475 21.66 -8.54 -13.92
CA THR A 475 20.22 -8.19 -13.81
C THR A 475 19.48 -9.19 -12.97
N ASP A 476 19.73 -10.50 -13.10
CA ASP A 476 19.14 -11.55 -12.27
C ASP A 476 19.50 -11.38 -10.79
N ALA A 477 20.76 -11.00 -10.49
CA ALA A 477 21.16 -10.71 -9.12
C ALA A 477 20.44 -9.48 -8.52
N LEU A 478 20.16 -8.46 -9.34
CA LEU A 478 19.37 -7.28 -8.94
C LEU A 478 17.91 -7.65 -8.72
N ASP A 479 17.32 -8.44 -9.60
CA ASP A 479 15.93 -8.87 -9.55
C ASP A 479 15.65 -9.80 -8.36
N ALA A 480 16.51 -10.76 -8.07
CA ALA A 480 16.38 -11.64 -6.91
C ALA A 480 16.28 -10.87 -5.58
N VAL A 481 16.98 -9.74 -5.47
CA VAL A 481 16.85 -8.82 -4.33
C VAL A 481 15.59 -7.98 -4.46
N GLY A 482 15.18 -7.59 -5.66
CA GLY A 482 13.95 -6.87 -5.95
C GLY A 482 12.71 -7.59 -5.44
N ASN A 483 12.61 -8.90 -5.64
CA ASN A 483 11.48 -9.71 -5.14
C ASN A 483 11.43 -9.77 -3.61
N THR A 484 12.60 -9.83 -2.96
CA THR A 484 12.65 -9.78 -1.49
C THR A 484 12.21 -8.41 -0.97
N THR A 485 12.63 -7.32 -1.59
CA THR A 485 12.22 -5.97 -1.18
C THR A 485 10.74 -5.71 -1.43
N LYS A 486 10.16 -6.17 -2.55
CA LYS A 486 8.71 -6.14 -2.81
C LYS A 486 7.92 -6.81 -1.68
N ALA A 487 8.35 -7.98 -1.20
CA ALA A 487 7.68 -8.68 -0.12
C ALA A 487 7.80 -7.95 1.23
N VAL A 488 8.99 -7.47 1.57
CA VAL A 488 9.30 -6.75 2.81
C VAL A 488 8.48 -5.46 2.92
N THR A 489 8.35 -4.70 1.84
CA THR A 489 7.60 -3.45 1.82
C THR A 489 6.10 -3.65 1.92
N LYS A 490 5.56 -4.74 1.37
CA LYS A 490 4.16 -5.13 1.56
C LYS A 490 3.85 -5.47 3.02
N GLY A 491 4.74 -6.19 3.71
CA GLY A 491 4.62 -6.45 5.16
C GLY A 491 4.56 -5.17 5.99
N TYR A 492 5.41 -4.20 5.68
CA TYR A 492 5.38 -2.87 6.28
C TYR A 492 4.06 -2.13 6.02
N ALA A 493 3.59 -2.11 4.76
CA ALA A 493 2.35 -1.44 4.37
C ALA A 493 1.13 -2.01 5.11
N ILE A 494 1.07 -3.32 5.29
CA ILE A 494 -0.02 -4.00 6.00
C ILE A 494 0.02 -3.66 7.49
N GLY A 495 1.19 -3.69 8.12
CA GLY A 495 1.34 -3.35 9.54
C GLY A 495 0.94 -1.90 9.85
N SER A 496 1.36 -0.95 9.00
CA SER A 496 0.99 0.46 9.16
C SER A 496 -0.51 0.69 8.93
N ALA A 497 -1.12 -0.02 7.96
CA ALA A 497 -2.56 0.04 7.72
C ALA A 497 -3.39 -0.52 8.88
N ALA A 498 -2.93 -1.59 9.53
CA ALA A 498 -3.62 -2.15 10.68
C ALA A 498 -3.71 -1.15 11.84
N LEU A 499 -2.59 -0.48 12.16
CA LEU A 499 -2.59 0.57 13.19
C LEU A 499 -3.41 1.78 12.77
N ALA A 500 -3.32 2.22 11.51
CA ALA A 500 -4.14 3.30 10.98
C ALA A 500 -5.65 3.00 11.05
N ALA A 501 -6.03 1.77 10.75
CA ALA A 501 -7.42 1.34 10.82
C ALA A 501 -7.95 1.31 12.27
N LEU A 502 -7.12 0.95 13.25
CA LEU A 502 -7.49 1.07 14.68
C LEU A 502 -7.70 2.53 15.07
N VAL A 503 -6.89 3.45 14.55
CA VAL A 503 -7.07 4.91 14.76
C VAL A 503 -8.37 5.40 14.14
N LEU A 504 -8.69 4.97 12.91
CA LEU A 504 -9.95 5.30 12.24
C LEU A 504 -11.16 4.73 12.99
N PHE A 505 -11.06 3.52 13.53
CA PHE A 505 -12.10 2.94 14.36
C PHE A 505 -12.30 3.74 15.65
N GLY A 506 -11.20 4.18 16.30
CA GLY A 506 -11.28 5.09 17.45
C GLY A 506 -11.96 6.42 17.09
N ALA A 507 -11.65 6.99 15.92
CA ALA A 507 -12.34 8.17 15.42
C ALA A 507 -13.84 7.92 15.18
N TYR A 508 -14.21 6.76 14.63
CA TYR A 508 -15.62 6.38 14.43
C TYR A 508 -16.39 6.32 15.74
N THR A 509 -15.87 5.67 16.77
CA THR A 509 -16.54 5.57 18.07
C THR A 509 -16.69 6.93 18.74
N THR A 510 -15.66 7.76 18.69
CA THR A 510 -15.70 9.12 19.24
C THR A 510 -16.67 10.03 18.47
N ASP A 511 -16.71 9.96 17.14
CA ASP A 511 -17.66 10.70 16.31
C ASP A 511 -19.09 10.27 16.55
N LEU A 512 -19.31 8.98 16.77
CA LEU A 512 -20.61 8.42 17.07
C LEU A 512 -21.17 8.99 18.38
N GLU A 513 -20.34 9.11 19.42
CA GLU A 513 -20.70 9.78 20.68
C GLU A 513 -20.98 11.27 20.48
N HIS A 514 -20.15 11.95 19.71
CA HIS A 514 -20.32 13.36 19.40
C HIS A 514 -21.66 13.64 18.69
N TYR A 515 -22.03 12.79 17.74
CA TYR A 515 -23.27 12.93 16.99
C TYR A 515 -24.51 12.27 17.64
N ALA A 516 -24.37 11.67 18.82
CA ALA A 516 -25.43 10.87 19.44
C ALA A 516 -26.79 11.62 19.47
N THR A 517 -26.80 12.88 19.91
CA THR A 517 -28.02 13.71 19.97
C THR A 517 -28.59 13.97 18.57
N ALA A 518 -27.79 14.35 17.62
CA ALA A 518 -28.21 14.64 16.23
C ALA A 518 -28.73 13.37 15.52
N LEU A 519 -28.19 12.21 15.88
CA LEU A 519 -28.56 10.92 15.33
C LEU A 519 -29.81 10.31 16.02
N GLY A 520 -30.31 10.93 17.10
CA GLY A 520 -31.41 10.42 17.88
C GLY A 520 -31.06 9.17 18.70
N ILE A 521 -29.79 9.03 19.08
CA ILE A 521 -29.30 7.94 19.94
C ILE A 521 -29.68 8.27 21.39
N GLY A 522 -30.27 7.31 22.11
CA GLY A 522 -30.72 7.49 23.49
C GLY A 522 -29.56 7.75 24.46
N ALA A 523 -29.88 8.27 25.65
CA ALA A 523 -28.92 8.61 26.71
C ALA A 523 -28.07 7.41 27.20
N GLY A 524 -28.47 6.18 26.88
CA GLY A 524 -27.69 4.96 27.20
C GLY A 524 -26.53 4.66 26.23
N GLY A 525 -26.36 5.47 25.20
CA GLY A 525 -25.30 5.22 24.17
C GLY A 525 -25.58 3.97 23.34
N ILE A 526 -24.54 3.54 22.59
CA ILE A 526 -24.60 2.33 21.77
C ILE A 526 -23.89 1.18 22.50
N ASP A 527 -24.61 0.07 22.64
CA ASP A 527 -24.06 -1.15 23.24
C ASP A 527 -23.21 -1.94 22.26
N PHE A 528 -21.89 -1.85 22.42
CA PHE A 528 -20.88 -2.62 21.67
C PHE A 528 -20.49 -3.93 22.38
N SER A 529 -21.23 -4.37 23.42
CA SER A 529 -20.91 -5.62 24.10
C SER A 529 -21.12 -6.84 23.20
N LEU A 530 -20.32 -7.87 23.41
CA LEU A 530 -20.44 -9.14 22.66
C LEU A 530 -21.72 -9.92 23.02
N SER A 531 -22.46 -9.51 24.04
CA SER A 531 -23.80 -10.03 24.36
C SER A 531 -24.90 -9.50 23.43
N ASN A 532 -24.62 -8.40 22.72
CA ASN A 532 -25.51 -7.86 21.71
C ASN A 532 -25.38 -8.67 20.40
N PRO A 533 -26.41 -9.37 19.94
CA PRO A 533 -26.32 -10.22 18.73
C PRO A 533 -26.03 -9.43 17.46
N TYR A 534 -26.40 -8.16 17.38
CA TYR A 534 -26.13 -7.31 16.21
C TYR A 534 -24.66 -6.93 16.11
N VAL A 535 -23.97 -6.80 17.24
CA VAL A 535 -22.50 -6.66 17.29
C VAL A 535 -21.83 -7.92 16.76
N VAL A 536 -22.28 -9.10 17.19
CA VAL A 536 -21.73 -10.37 16.69
C VAL A 536 -21.97 -10.53 15.19
N VAL A 537 -23.17 -10.18 14.70
CA VAL A 537 -23.49 -10.20 13.26
C VAL A 537 -22.59 -9.22 12.51
N GLY A 538 -22.39 -8.01 13.01
CA GLY A 538 -21.48 -7.03 12.43
C GLY A 538 -20.04 -7.55 12.33
N LEU A 539 -19.51 -8.14 13.41
CA LEU A 539 -18.17 -8.77 13.43
C LEU A 539 -18.03 -9.88 12.38
N LEU A 540 -19.02 -10.77 12.28
CA LEU A 540 -19.01 -11.87 11.30
C LEU A 540 -19.04 -11.35 9.86
N LEU A 541 -19.92 -10.37 9.57
CA LEU A 541 -20.00 -9.75 8.25
C LEU A 541 -18.70 -8.99 7.91
N GLY A 542 -18.12 -8.28 8.87
CA GLY A 542 -16.84 -7.62 8.70
C GLY A 542 -15.70 -8.61 8.45
N ALA A 543 -15.64 -9.69 9.21
CA ALA A 543 -14.63 -10.72 9.03
C ALA A 543 -14.76 -11.48 7.70
N LEU A 544 -15.97 -11.58 7.15
CA LEU A 544 -16.23 -12.18 5.83
C LEU A 544 -15.63 -11.35 4.68
N LEU A 545 -15.67 -10.01 4.77
CA LEU A 545 -15.34 -9.13 3.64
C LEU A 545 -13.94 -9.35 3.05
N PRO A 546 -12.84 -9.44 3.84
CA PRO A 546 -11.51 -9.68 3.29
C PRO A 546 -11.37 -11.01 2.55
N TYR A 547 -12.04 -12.06 3.04
CA TYR A 547 -12.06 -13.37 2.37
C TYR A 547 -12.82 -13.32 1.04
N LEU A 548 -14.00 -12.71 1.05
CA LEU A 548 -14.80 -12.56 -0.17
C LEU A 548 -14.07 -11.69 -1.20
N PHE A 549 -13.50 -10.58 -0.77
CA PHE A 549 -12.72 -9.68 -1.60
C PHE A 549 -11.49 -10.39 -2.20
N GLY A 550 -10.74 -11.12 -1.37
CA GLY A 550 -9.58 -11.91 -1.82
C GLY A 550 -9.98 -12.99 -2.83
N ALA A 551 -11.07 -13.72 -2.56
CA ALA A 551 -11.60 -14.73 -3.49
C ALA A 551 -12.00 -14.12 -4.84
N MET A 552 -12.65 -12.96 -4.82
CA MET A 552 -13.02 -12.23 -6.05
C MET A 552 -11.78 -11.78 -6.84
N GLY A 553 -10.76 -11.25 -6.16
CA GLY A 553 -9.50 -10.84 -6.76
C GLY A 553 -8.77 -12.01 -7.43
N MET A 554 -8.63 -13.13 -6.72
CA MET A 554 -7.99 -14.34 -7.26
C MET A 554 -8.75 -14.91 -8.46
N THR A 555 -10.08 -14.98 -8.36
CA THR A 555 -10.94 -15.46 -9.47
C THR A 555 -10.82 -14.53 -10.68
N ALA A 556 -10.71 -13.22 -10.46
CA ALA A 556 -10.51 -12.25 -11.52
C ALA A 556 -9.19 -12.48 -12.28
N VAL A 557 -8.09 -12.71 -11.53
CA VAL A 557 -6.79 -13.06 -12.13
C VAL A 557 -6.91 -14.35 -12.94
N GLY A 558 -7.49 -15.41 -12.37
CA GLY A 558 -7.65 -16.70 -13.07
C GLY A 558 -8.45 -16.58 -14.37
N ARG A 559 -9.55 -15.80 -14.38
CA ARG A 559 -10.33 -15.55 -15.60
C ARG A 559 -9.57 -14.74 -16.65
N ALA A 560 -8.88 -13.69 -16.21
CA ALA A 560 -8.10 -12.85 -17.11
C ALA A 560 -6.90 -13.62 -17.68
N ALA A 561 -6.18 -14.40 -16.86
CA ALA A 561 -5.09 -15.28 -17.30
C ALA A 561 -5.56 -16.35 -18.30
N GLY A 562 -6.74 -16.95 -18.09
CA GLY A 562 -7.32 -17.89 -19.04
C GLY A 562 -7.52 -17.29 -20.44
N ASN A 563 -7.90 -16.01 -20.52
CA ASN A 563 -7.99 -15.30 -21.80
C ASN A 563 -6.62 -15.11 -22.46
N VAL A 564 -5.58 -14.81 -21.68
CA VAL A 564 -4.20 -14.71 -22.17
C VAL A 564 -3.71 -16.05 -22.72
N VAL A 565 -3.92 -17.14 -21.98
CA VAL A 565 -3.57 -18.50 -22.41
C VAL A 565 -4.20 -18.83 -23.77
N ILE A 566 -5.48 -18.52 -23.94
CA ILE A 566 -6.18 -18.76 -25.21
C ILE A 566 -5.57 -17.93 -26.33
N ASP A 567 -5.29 -16.64 -26.10
CA ASP A 567 -4.71 -15.74 -27.09
C ASP A 567 -3.31 -16.19 -27.52
N VAL A 568 -2.45 -16.56 -26.58
CA VAL A 568 -1.09 -17.03 -26.86
C VAL A 568 -1.10 -18.33 -27.67
N ARG A 569 -1.95 -19.30 -27.28
CA ARG A 569 -2.12 -20.55 -28.02
C ARG A 569 -2.63 -20.30 -29.44
N GLU A 570 -3.58 -19.39 -29.62
CA GLU A 570 -4.11 -19.03 -30.96
C GLU A 570 -3.03 -18.39 -31.82
N GLN A 571 -2.18 -17.51 -31.26
CA GLN A 571 -1.07 -16.89 -31.97
C GLN A 571 -0.03 -17.92 -32.39
N PHE A 572 0.33 -18.88 -31.54
CA PHE A 572 1.26 -19.97 -31.89
C PHE A 572 0.69 -20.91 -32.97
N ALA A 573 -0.58 -21.25 -32.85
CA ALA A 573 -1.25 -22.14 -33.83
C ALA A 573 -1.44 -21.45 -35.18
N SER A 574 -1.80 -20.19 -35.22
CA SER A 574 -2.05 -19.44 -36.45
C SER A 574 -0.78 -18.99 -37.17
N ASN A 575 0.34 -18.86 -36.46
CA ASN A 575 1.63 -18.42 -37.01
C ASN A 575 2.80 -19.24 -36.45
N PRO A 576 3.07 -20.45 -36.99
CA PRO A 576 4.20 -21.28 -36.54
C PRO A 576 5.57 -20.58 -36.61
N GLY A 577 5.74 -19.59 -37.50
CA GLY A 577 6.95 -18.79 -37.61
C GLY A 577 7.32 -18.01 -36.32
N ILE A 578 6.38 -17.85 -35.39
CA ILE A 578 6.66 -17.28 -34.08
C ILE A 578 7.62 -18.21 -33.30
N MET A 579 7.28 -19.49 -33.21
CA MET A 579 8.11 -20.46 -32.51
C MET A 579 9.46 -20.71 -33.21
N GLU A 580 9.49 -20.58 -34.54
CA GLU A 580 10.72 -20.66 -35.35
C GLU A 580 11.58 -19.39 -35.26
N GLY A 581 11.08 -18.30 -34.66
CA GLY A 581 11.78 -17.00 -34.58
C GLY A 581 11.76 -16.20 -35.89
N THR A 582 11.02 -16.63 -36.91
CA THR A 582 10.92 -16.00 -38.23
C THR A 582 9.83 -14.91 -38.29
N SER A 583 8.87 -14.92 -37.37
CA SER A 583 7.77 -13.96 -37.24
C SER A 583 7.69 -13.39 -35.83
N ARG A 584 7.22 -12.13 -35.71
CA ARG A 584 6.99 -11.50 -34.40
C ARG A 584 5.55 -11.78 -33.93
N PRO A 585 5.34 -11.99 -32.61
CA PRO A 585 4.02 -12.03 -32.02
C PRO A 585 3.29 -10.69 -32.10
N ASN A 586 1.96 -10.73 -31.99
CA ASN A 586 1.17 -9.50 -31.86
C ASN A 586 0.99 -9.12 -30.38
N TYR A 587 2.00 -8.51 -29.80
CA TYR A 587 2.02 -8.06 -28.40
C TYR A 587 0.88 -7.10 -28.06
N ALA A 588 0.57 -6.15 -28.97
CA ALA A 588 -0.47 -5.14 -28.75
C ALA A 588 -1.86 -5.77 -28.55
N ARG A 589 -2.15 -6.87 -29.25
CA ARG A 589 -3.39 -7.63 -29.10
C ARG A 589 -3.52 -8.20 -27.69
N THR A 590 -2.45 -8.82 -27.18
CA THR A 590 -2.42 -9.42 -25.85
C THR A 590 -2.54 -8.35 -24.75
N VAL A 591 -1.80 -7.24 -24.85
CA VAL A 591 -1.91 -6.10 -23.93
C VAL A 591 -3.33 -5.52 -23.88
N ASP A 592 -3.97 -5.33 -25.04
CA ASP A 592 -5.35 -4.81 -25.12
C ASP A 592 -6.36 -5.76 -24.49
N LEU A 593 -6.20 -7.07 -24.71
CA LEU A 593 -7.04 -8.12 -24.14
C LEU A 593 -6.96 -8.14 -22.62
N VAL A 594 -5.74 -8.15 -22.06
CA VAL A 594 -5.51 -8.16 -20.61
C VAL A 594 -6.06 -6.87 -19.99
N THR A 595 -5.83 -5.71 -20.64
CA THR A 595 -6.35 -4.41 -20.18
C THR A 595 -7.87 -4.42 -20.03
N LYS A 596 -8.57 -4.89 -21.06
CA LYS A 596 -10.04 -4.98 -21.03
C LYS A 596 -10.55 -5.92 -19.94
N ALA A 597 -9.89 -7.06 -19.77
CA ALA A 597 -10.23 -8.04 -18.76
C ALA A 597 -10.03 -7.45 -17.35
N ALA A 598 -8.86 -6.87 -17.07
CA ALA A 598 -8.53 -6.30 -15.77
C ALA A 598 -9.50 -5.18 -15.35
N ILE A 599 -9.81 -4.26 -16.27
CA ILE A 599 -10.75 -3.16 -15.98
C ILE A 599 -12.14 -3.69 -15.67
N ARG A 600 -12.63 -4.68 -16.42
CA ARG A 600 -13.94 -5.28 -16.18
C ARG A 600 -14.00 -6.01 -14.84
N GLU A 601 -12.98 -6.79 -14.53
CA GLU A 601 -12.94 -7.64 -13.35
C GLU A 601 -12.72 -6.86 -12.04
N MET A 602 -12.10 -5.67 -12.07
CA MET A 602 -11.86 -4.88 -10.86
C MET A 602 -13.12 -4.17 -10.34
N ILE A 603 -14.16 -3.94 -11.17
CA ILE A 603 -15.29 -3.06 -10.80
C ILE A 603 -16.04 -3.61 -9.58
N VAL A 604 -16.48 -4.87 -9.62
CA VAL A 604 -17.31 -5.43 -8.57
C VAL A 604 -16.56 -5.56 -7.24
N PRO A 605 -15.33 -6.10 -7.20
CA PRO A 605 -14.57 -6.15 -5.94
C PRO A 605 -14.30 -4.76 -5.35
N SER A 606 -13.97 -3.76 -6.18
CA SER A 606 -13.67 -2.41 -5.69
C SER A 606 -14.90 -1.70 -5.08
N LEU A 607 -16.11 -2.05 -5.50
CA LEU A 607 -17.33 -1.50 -4.91
C LEU A 607 -17.71 -2.17 -3.58
N LEU A 608 -17.25 -3.39 -3.32
CA LEU A 608 -17.60 -4.15 -2.12
C LEU A 608 -17.32 -3.38 -0.82
N PRO A 609 -16.11 -2.84 -0.56
CA PRO A 609 -15.81 -2.13 0.69
C PRO A 609 -16.52 -0.78 0.83
N VAL A 610 -16.99 -0.20 -0.26
CA VAL A 610 -17.80 1.03 -0.23
C VAL A 610 -19.25 0.73 0.10
N LEU A 611 -19.82 -0.31 -0.53
CA LEU A 611 -21.24 -0.63 -0.39
C LEU A 611 -21.57 -1.44 0.88
N ALA A 612 -20.64 -2.26 1.37
CA ALA A 612 -20.89 -3.14 2.51
C ALA A 612 -21.21 -2.38 3.82
N PRO A 613 -20.47 -1.33 4.25
CA PRO A 613 -20.81 -0.54 5.43
C PRO A 613 -22.21 0.07 5.32
N ILE A 614 -22.54 0.62 4.16
CA ILE A 614 -23.82 1.25 3.87
C ILE A 614 -24.95 0.21 3.96
N ALA A 615 -24.78 -0.94 3.31
CA ALA A 615 -25.75 -2.02 3.30
C ALA A 615 -26.01 -2.59 4.69
N VAL A 616 -24.95 -2.79 5.49
CA VAL A 616 -25.08 -3.30 6.86
C VAL A 616 -25.77 -2.29 7.75
N PHE A 617 -25.39 -1.02 7.70
CA PHE A 617 -26.05 0.02 8.49
C PHE A 617 -27.54 0.09 8.18
N PHE A 618 -27.93 0.29 6.92
CA PHE A 618 -29.34 0.43 6.55
C PHE A 618 -30.12 -0.87 6.73
N GLY A 619 -29.53 -2.03 6.43
CA GLY A 619 -30.16 -3.33 6.59
C GLY A 619 -30.50 -3.64 8.05
N ILE A 620 -29.53 -3.47 8.95
CA ILE A 620 -29.75 -3.70 10.39
C ILE A 620 -30.65 -2.60 10.99
N SER A 621 -30.49 -1.35 10.58
CA SER A 621 -31.37 -0.26 11.04
C SER A 621 -32.82 -0.50 10.67
N TRP A 622 -33.10 -1.07 9.51
CA TRP A 622 -34.47 -1.44 9.09
C TRP A 622 -35.07 -2.59 9.93
N ILE A 623 -34.23 -3.55 10.35
CA ILE A 623 -34.67 -4.72 11.13
C ILE A 623 -34.81 -4.39 12.59
N ALA A 624 -33.87 -3.66 13.19
CA ALA A 624 -33.68 -3.53 14.63
C ALA A 624 -33.56 -2.10 15.16
N GLY A 625 -33.65 -1.11 14.29
CA GLY A 625 -33.48 0.30 14.65
C GLY A 625 -32.08 0.85 14.47
N ARG A 626 -31.97 2.18 14.46
CA ARG A 626 -30.71 2.90 14.10
C ARG A 626 -29.56 2.62 15.06
N GLU A 627 -29.82 2.48 16.35
CA GLU A 627 -28.81 2.18 17.37
C GLU A 627 -28.09 0.85 17.06
N GLN A 628 -28.89 -0.17 16.74
CA GLN A 628 -28.34 -1.49 16.35
C GLN A 628 -27.63 -1.45 15.01
N GLY A 629 -28.08 -0.59 14.08
CA GLY A 629 -27.38 -0.33 12.83
C GLY A 629 -25.97 0.23 13.05
N PHE A 630 -25.81 1.21 13.96
CA PHE A 630 -24.50 1.75 14.31
C PHE A 630 -23.62 0.76 15.08
N ALA A 631 -24.23 -0.03 16.00
CA ALA A 631 -23.51 -1.09 16.70
C ALA A 631 -22.95 -2.14 15.74
N ALA A 632 -23.79 -2.61 14.81
CA ALA A 632 -23.36 -3.58 13.78
C ALA A 632 -22.32 -2.99 12.82
N LEU A 633 -22.44 -1.70 12.45
CA LEU A 633 -21.47 -1.02 11.60
C LEU A 633 -20.09 -0.93 12.29
N GLY A 634 -20.02 -0.46 13.53
CA GLY A 634 -18.78 -0.41 14.29
C GLY A 634 -18.14 -1.80 14.46
N ALA A 635 -18.96 -2.81 14.74
CA ALA A 635 -18.49 -4.19 14.82
C ALA A 635 -17.97 -4.72 13.46
N LEU A 636 -18.60 -4.35 12.35
CA LEU A 636 -18.12 -4.68 11.01
C LEU A 636 -16.73 -4.11 10.78
N LEU A 637 -16.46 -2.86 11.19
CA LEU A 637 -15.14 -2.24 11.03
C LEU A 637 -14.06 -3.04 11.76
N LEU A 638 -14.32 -3.45 13.00
CA LEU A 638 -13.39 -4.32 13.76
C LEU A 638 -13.19 -5.67 13.07
N GLY A 639 -14.28 -6.30 12.62
CA GLY A 639 -14.20 -7.56 11.88
C GLY A 639 -13.31 -7.47 10.63
N VAL A 640 -13.46 -6.39 9.85
CA VAL A 640 -12.63 -6.13 8.67
C VAL A 640 -11.16 -5.93 9.04
N ILE A 641 -10.87 -5.17 10.10
CA ILE A 641 -9.49 -4.92 10.55
C ILE A 641 -8.82 -6.23 10.95
N VAL A 642 -9.46 -7.00 11.83
CA VAL A 642 -8.88 -8.23 12.38
C VAL A 642 -8.65 -9.27 11.29
N SER A 643 -9.71 -9.64 10.55
CA SER A 643 -9.56 -10.67 9.50
C SER A 643 -8.72 -10.19 8.31
N GLY A 644 -8.84 -8.91 7.95
CA GLY A 644 -8.07 -8.30 6.87
C GLY A 644 -6.56 -8.31 7.13
N LEU A 645 -6.15 -8.05 8.38
CA LEU A 645 -4.75 -8.15 8.77
C LEU A 645 -4.19 -9.56 8.51
N PHE A 646 -4.88 -10.59 8.99
CA PHE A 646 -4.45 -11.97 8.81
C PHE A 646 -4.44 -12.38 7.34
N VAL A 647 -5.48 -12.06 6.59
CA VAL A 647 -5.59 -12.38 5.16
C VAL A 647 -4.47 -11.69 4.37
N ALA A 648 -4.24 -10.40 4.60
CA ALA A 648 -3.21 -9.65 3.89
C ALA A 648 -1.80 -10.18 4.16
N ILE A 649 -1.43 -10.43 5.43
CA ILE A 649 -0.11 -10.97 5.80
C ILE A 649 0.07 -12.38 5.23
N SER A 650 -0.91 -13.26 5.43
CA SER A 650 -0.89 -14.63 4.93
C SER A 650 -0.66 -14.66 3.42
N MET A 651 -1.44 -13.90 2.66
CA MET A 651 -1.34 -13.88 1.21
C MET A 651 -0.01 -13.31 0.72
N THR A 652 0.43 -12.17 1.24
CA THR A 652 1.64 -11.50 0.76
C THR A 652 2.90 -12.27 1.11
N SER A 653 3.05 -12.72 2.35
CA SER A 653 4.23 -13.48 2.80
C SER A 653 4.25 -14.88 2.20
N GLY A 654 3.11 -15.56 2.12
CA GLY A 654 2.99 -16.89 1.51
C GLY A 654 3.33 -16.88 0.04
N GLY A 655 2.75 -15.96 -0.73
CA GLY A 655 3.04 -15.81 -2.15
C GLY A 655 4.50 -15.47 -2.42
N GLY A 656 5.10 -14.55 -1.61
CA GLY A 656 6.53 -14.23 -1.71
C GLY A 656 7.45 -15.40 -1.35
N ALA A 657 7.01 -16.27 -0.46
CA ALA A 657 7.76 -17.47 -0.11
C ALA A 657 7.75 -18.53 -1.24
N TRP A 658 6.63 -18.66 -1.99
CA TRP A 658 6.56 -19.55 -3.16
C TRP A 658 7.46 -19.05 -4.30
N ASP A 659 7.40 -17.77 -4.63
CA ASP A 659 8.21 -17.15 -5.67
C ASP A 659 9.71 -17.34 -5.39
N ASN A 660 10.14 -16.99 -4.18
CA ASN A 660 11.54 -17.16 -3.79
C ASN A 660 11.97 -18.63 -3.63
N ALA A 661 11.03 -19.56 -3.42
CA ALA A 661 11.33 -21.00 -3.46
C ALA A 661 11.62 -21.46 -4.90
N LYS A 662 10.88 -20.95 -5.91
CA LYS A 662 11.17 -21.16 -7.34
C LYS A 662 12.57 -20.65 -7.67
N LYS A 663 12.88 -19.39 -7.34
CA LYS A 663 14.21 -18.79 -7.59
C LYS A 663 15.33 -19.53 -6.87
N TYR A 664 15.13 -20.00 -5.65
CA TYR A 664 16.11 -20.82 -4.93
C TYR A 664 16.41 -22.14 -5.64
N ILE A 665 15.42 -22.75 -6.31
CA ILE A 665 15.65 -23.95 -7.14
C ILE A 665 16.39 -23.57 -8.42
N GLU A 666 16.01 -22.48 -9.09
CA GLU A 666 16.63 -21.96 -10.30
C GLU A 666 18.13 -21.66 -10.10
N ASP A 667 18.55 -21.24 -8.91
CA ASP A 667 19.95 -21.05 -8.49
C ASP A 667 20.78 -22.35 -8.42
N GLY A 668 20.21 -23.48 -8.84
CA GLY A 668 20.90 -24.78 -8.91
C GLY A 668 20.63 -25.71 -7.73
N ASN A 669 19.75 -25.32 -6.79
CA ASN A 669 19.35 -26.20 -5.69
C ASN A 669 18.26 -27.19 -6.16
N HIS A 670 18.13 -28.36 -5.48
CA HIS A 670 17.07 -29.35 -5.74
C HIS A 670 16.94 -29.78 -7.24
N GLY A 671 18.03 -29.79 -7.97
CA GLY A 671 18.10 -30.21 -9.37
C GLY A 671 18.11 -29.05 -10.37
N GLY A 672 17.94 -27.80 -9.93
CA GLY A 672 18.06 -26.61 -10.77
C GLY A 672 16.93 -26.39 -11.76
N LYS A 673 17.10 -25.41 -12.64
CA LYS A 673 16.14 -25.00 -13.65
C LYS A 673 15.81 -26.18 -14.60
N GLY A 674 14.52 -26.41 -14.86
CA GLY A 674 14.01 -27.49 -15.72
C GLY A 674 13.80 -28.84 -15.03
N SER A 675 14.20 -29.00 -13.74
CA SER A 675 13.94 -30.21 -12.96
C SER A 675 12.45 -30.38 -12.63
N GLU A 676 12.04 -31.58 -12.18
CA GLU A 676 10.67 -31.80 -11.69
C GLU A 676 10.35 -30.95 -10.46
N ALA A 677 11.35 -30.71 -9.58
CA ALA A 677 11.19 -29.78 -8.47
C ALA A 677 10.95 -28.34 -8.95
N HIS A 678 11.63 -27.90 -10.02
CA HIS A 678 11.38 -26.61 -10.61
C HIS A 678 9.96 -26.49 -11.17
N LYS A 679 9.45 -27.49 -11.91
CA LYS A 679 8.07 -27.49 -12.42
C LYS A 679 7.05 -27.42 -11.29
N ALA A 680 7.27 -28.15 -10.20
CA ALA A 680 6.43 -28.09 -9.01
C ALA A 680 6.46 -26.70 -8.35
N ALA A 681 7.64 -26.06 -8.29
CA ALA A 681 7.79 -24.72 -7.75
C ALA A 681 7.12 -23.65 -8.63
N VAL A 682 7.17 -23.76 -9.96
CA VAL A 682 6.42 -22.90 -10.90
C VAL A 682 4.91 -23.00 -10.62
N THR A 683 4.38 -24.20 -10.37
CA THR A 683 2.97 -24.36 -9.99
C THR A 683 2.64 -23.64 -8.68
N GLY A 684 3.52 -23.71 -7.68
CA GLY A 684 3.32 -23.00 -6.43
C GLY A 684 3.37 -21.49 -6.60
N ASP A 685 4.29 -20.99 -7.40
CA ASP A 685 4.40 -19.58 -7.73
C ASP A 685 3.17 -19.06 -8.48
N THR A 686 2.66 -19.83 -9.46
CA THR A 686 1.39 -19.52 -10.16
C THR A 686 0.21 -19.36 -9.18
N VAL A 687 0.16 -20.13 -8.08
CA VAL A 687 -0.82 -19.96 -7.00
C VAL A 687 -0.47 -18.73 -6.13
N GLY A 688 0.80 -18.54 -5.86
CA GLY A 688 1.34 -17.45 -5.03
C GLY A 688 1.20 -16.05 -5.65
N ASP A 689 1.24 -15.95 -6.98
CA ASP A 689 1.17 -14.69 -7.71
C ASP A 689 -0.10 -13.88 -7.43
N PRO A 690 -1.31 -14.40 -7.63
CA PRO A 690 -2.52 -13.67 -7.27
C PRO A 690 -2.63 -13.41 -5.75
N TYR A 691 -1.98 -14.22 -4.91
CA TYR A 691 -1.87 -14.01 -3.46
C TYR A 691 -1.04 -12.76 -3.15
N LYS A 692 0.24 -12.73 -3.59
CA LYS A 692 1.21 -11.71 -3.18
C LYS A 692 1.02 -10.35 -3.86
N ASP A 693 0.49 -10.33 -5.09
CA ASP A 693 0.52 -9.12 -5.93
C ASP A 693 -0.88 -8.57 -6.27
N THR A 694 -1.96 -9.35 -6.07
CA THR A 694 -3.33 -8.90 -6.34
C THR A 694 -4.17 -8.89 -5.06
N ALA A 695 -4.57 -10.05 -4.56
CA ALA A 695 -5.54 -10.16 -3.47
C ALA A 695 -4.97 -9.64 -2.14
N GLY A 696 -3.79 -10.11 -1.72
CA GLY A 696 -3.19 -9.72 -0.45
C GLY A 696 -2.97 -8.21 -0.31
N PRO A 697 -2.24 -7.55 -1.22
CA PRO A 697 -2.02 -6.11 -1.13
C PRO A 697 -3.29 -5.28 -1.27
N ALA A 698 -4.29 -5.73 -2.04
CA ALA A 698 -5.54 -4.99 -2.24
C ALA A 698 -6.47 -5.03 -0.99
N VAL A 699 -6.26 -5.96 -0.07
CA VAL A 699 -6.94 -5.94 1.25
C VAL A 699 -6.54 -4.71 2.06
N ASN A 700 -5.33 -4.18 1.88
CA ASN A 700 -4.85 -3.00 2.57
C ASN A 700 -5.73 -1.74 2.31
N PRO A 701 -5.94 -1.25 1.07
CA PRO A 701 -6.88 -0.17 0.81
C PRO A 701 -8.34 -0.56 1.14
N MET A 702 -8.72 -1.83 1.02
CA MET A 702 -10.06 -2.29 1.39
C MET A 702 -10.38 -2.02 2.87
N ILE A 703 -9.46 -2.33 3.79
CA ILE A 703 -9.64 -2.06 5.23
C ILE A 703 -9.83 -0.57 5.47
N LYS A 704 -9.00 0.27 4.88
CA LYS A 704 -9.01 1.73 5.09
C LYS A 704 -10.30 2.36 4.54
N ILE A 705 -10.64 2.06 3.28
CA ILE A 705 -11.83 2.65 2.64
C ILE A 705 -13.11 2.26 3.34
N THR A 706 -13.22 1.02 3.86
CA THR A 706 -14.38 0.59 4.64
C THR A 706 -14.58 1.44 5.89
N ASN A 707 -13.49 1.74 6.62
CA ASN A 707 -13.51 2.60 7.80
C ASN A 707 -13.84 4.06 7.46
N ILE A 708 -13.27 4.59 6.38
CA ILE A 708 -13.51 5.98 5.93
C ILE A 708 -14.97 6.16 5.48
N VAL A 709 -15.52 5.19 4.75
CA VAL A 709 -16.93 5.24 4.32
C VAL A 709 -17.87 5.25 5.53
N ALA A 710 -17.55 4.50 6.59
CA ALA A 710 -18.35 4.52 7.82
C ALA A 710 -18.33 5.91 8.51
N LEU A 711 -17.18 6.58 8.57
CA LEU A 711 -17.06 7.95 9.10
C LEU A 711 -17.86 8.95 8.26
N LEU A 712 -17.74 8.89 6.94
CA LEU A 712 -18.49 9.79 6.05
C LEU A 712 -20.01 9.52 6.08
N LEU A 713 -20.40 8.26 6.22
CA LEU A 713 -21.81 7.89 6.40
C LEU A 713 -22.37 8.48 7.70
N LEU A 714 -21.61 8.40 8.78
CA LEU A 714 -21.97 8.97 10.07
C LEU A 714 -22.19 10.49 9.97
N ALA A 715 -21.22 11.21 9.37
CA ALA A 715 -21.30 12.66 9.16
C ALA A 715 -22.50 13.04 8.26
N ALA A 716 -22.74 12.31 7.18
CA ALA A 716 -23.86 12.56 6.27
C ALA A 716 -25.22 12.33 6.95
N LEU A 717 -25.35 11.30 7.79
CA LEU A 717 -26.58 11.01 8.55
C LEU A 717 -26.85 12.07 9.64
N ALA A 718 -25.79 12.58 10.28
CA ALA A 718 -25.88 13.64 11.26
C ALA A 718 -26.32 14.97 10.61
N ALA A 719 -25.77 15.32 9.47
CA ALA A 719 -26.15 16.51 8.69
C ALA A 719 -27.63 16.44 8.22
N GLY A 720 -28.08 15.26 7.78
CA GLY A 720 -29.48 15.04 7.39
C GLY A 720 -30.47 15.08 8.56
N GLY A 721 -30.05 14.64 9.76
CA GLY A 721 -30.87 14.70 10.97
C GLY A 721 -31.04 16.12 11.54
N ALA A 722 -30.09 17.01 11.31
CA ALA A 722 -30.19 18.41 11.73
C ALA A 722 -31.07 19.26 10.80
N ALA A 723 -31.40 18.79 9.59
CA ALA A 723 -32.24 19.47 8.62
C ALA A 723 -33.72 19.09 8.67
N GLY A 724 -34.11 18.11 9.48
CA GLY A 724 -35.50 17.66 9.72
C GLY A 724 -35.99 17.98 11.12
#